data_254d67e8b058e59f16c388fad85124fa
#
_entry.id   254d67e8b058e59f16c388fad85124fa
#
_cell.length_a   1.000
_cell.length_b   1.000
_cell.length_c   1.000
_cell.angle_alpha   90.00
_cell.angle_beta   90.00
_cell.angle_gamma   90.00
#
_symmetry.space_group_name_H-M   'P 1'
#
loop_
_entity.id
_entity.type
_entity.pdbx_description
1 polymer ?
#
loop_
_entity_poly.entity_id
_entity_poly.type
_entity_poly.pdbx_seq_one_letter_code
_entity_poly.pdbx_strand_id
1 'polypeptide(L)'
;MNSGNEYGADQIQILEGLEAVRKRPGMYIGSTSSRGLHHLVYEIVDNAVDEALAGFCDTIEVTIHEDNSITVLDNGRGIPVGINQKAGIPAVEVVFTILHAGGKFGGGGYKVSGGLHGVGASVVNALSDWLEVEIYQEGKVYRQRYERGLVSYPLKEVGECEENRTGTKVSFKPDKTIFQETTSYEFDVLKQRLREMAFLTKNLKIVLRDERVEENQKPLERRFHYEGGIREFVTYLNKSKTPLYENILYFEGTKNNVYVEVAMQHNDSYTESSYSFVNNINTPEGGTHLVGFRNALTKTFNDYARSNKLLKESEPNLTGEDIREGLTAIISVKIEDPQFEGQTKQKLGNSEARGAVDGIISEQLTYFLEQNPSVAKIICEKSILAQRARDAARRARELTRRKTALEGGTLPGKLADCSDKDPTNCEIYIVEGDSAGGSAKTARSRATQAILPLRGKILNVEKARLDKIYANAEIKAMITAFGTGINEDFDITKLRYHKIIIMTDADVDGAHISTLLLTFLYRFMPELIKGGYVYLAQPPLYKLEKNKKVWYAYSDEELDGILREVGRDQNNKIQRYKGLGEMDPEQLWETTMDPEKRILLRVTMNEEMESEVDLTFTTLMGDKVEPRREFIEENARFVKNLDI
;
A
#
# COMPACT_ATOMS: atom_id res chain seq x y z
N MET A 1 -20.85 -9.14 48.50
CA MET A 1 -21.02 -10.49 47.94
C MET A 1 -20.48 -10.47 46.52
N ASN A 2 -19.24 -10.90 46.35
CA ASN A 2 -18.62 -11.03 45.03
C ASN A 2 -19.18 -12.29 44.39
N SER A 3 -20.04 -12.16 43.37
CA SER A 3 -20.34 -13.24 42.45
C SER A 3 -19.15 -13.35 41.51
N GLY A 4 -18.16 -14.16 41.89
CA GLY A 4 -17.04 -14.51 41.03
C GLY A 4 -17.60 -15.20 39.80
N ASN A 5 -17.26 -14.66 38.60
CA ASN A 5 -17.33 -15.40 37.38
C ASN A 5 -16.32 -16.55 37.49
N GLU A 6 -16.77 -17.73 37.89
CA GLU A 6 -15.96 -18.94 37.84
C GLU A 6 -15.73 -19.26 36.35
N TYR A 7 -14.48 -19.14 35.91
CA TYR A 7 -14.05 -19.56 34.58
C TYR A 7 -14.05 -21.11 34.57
N GLY A 8 -15.16 -21.71 34.15
CA GLY A 8 -15.36 -23.15 34.07
C GLY A 8 -15.28 -23.69 32.65
N ALA A 9 -15.20 -25.02 32.51
CA ALA A 9 -15.11 -25.73 31.25
C ALA A 9 -16.27 -25.36 30.29
N ASP A 10 -17.46 -25.10 30.81
CA ASP A 10 -18.66 -24.74 30.04
C ASP A 10 -18.59 -23.35 29.39
N GLN A 11 -17.60 -22.52 29.74
CA GLN A 11 -17.35 -21.21 29.11
C GLN A 11 -16.43 -21.30 27.89
N ILE A 12 -15.83 -22.46 27.64
CA ILE A 12 -15.02 -22.71 26.44
C ILE A 12 -15.97 -23.01 25.29
N GLN A 13 -16.15 -22.03 24.42
CA GLN A 13 -16.98 -22.18 23.21
C GLN A 13 -16.15 -22.78 22.07
N ILE A 14 -16.65 -23.85 21.46
CA ILE A 14 -16.13 -24.41 20.24
C ILE A 14 -16.91 -23.79 19.08
N LEU A 15 -16.20 -23.10 18.18
CA LEU A 15 -16.80 -22.56 16.96
C LEU A 15 -16.47 -23.51 15.81
N GLU A 16 -17.51 -23.98 15.13
CA GLU A 16 -17.37 -24.91 14.01
C GLU A 16 -17.69 -24.25 12.67
N GLY A 17 -17.01 -24.66 11.62
CA GLY A 17 -17.30 -24.27 10.24
C GLY A 17 -17.30 -22.75 10.01
N LEU A 18 -18.23 -22.28 9.19
CA LEU A 18 -18.31 -20.87 8.77
C LEU A 18 -18.77 -19.91 9.88
N GLU A 19 -19.35 -20.42 10.96
CA GLU A 19 -19.69 -19.58 12.12
C GLU A 19 -18.44 -18.98 12.78
N ALA A 20 -17.32 -19.73 12.82
CA ALA A 20 -16.05 -19.24 13.29
C ALA A 20 -15.54 -18.03 12.47
N VAL A 21 -15.71 -18.06 11.16
CA VAL A 21 -15.37 -16.96 10.24
C VAL A 21 -16.20 -15.72 10.55
N ARG A 22 -17.51 -15.87 10.69
CA ARG A 22 -18.40 -14.74 11.00
C ARG A 22 -18.15 -14.09 12.36
N LYS A 23 -17.78 -14.89 13.37
CA LYS A 23 -17.45 -14.38 14.73
C LYS A 23 -16.08 -13.74 14.82
N ARG A 24 -15.11 -14.16 13.99
CA ARG A 24 -13.73 -13.69 13.99
C ARG A 24 -13.21 -13.39 12.59
N PRO A 25 -13.88 -12.51 11.82
CA PRO A 25 -13.52 -12.26 10.42
C PRO A 25 -12.09 -11.76 10.25
N GLY A 26 -11.58 -10.96 11.19
CA GLY A 26 -10.21 -10.44 11.16
C GLY A 26 -9.12 -11.51 11.13
N MET A 27 -9.38 -12.74 11.60
CA MET A 27 -8.43 -13.85 11.50
C MET A 27 -8.24 -14.35 10.06
N TYR A 28 -9.22 -14.12 9.18
CA TYR A 28 -9.25 -14.63 7.80
C TYR A 28 -8.97 -13.54 6.76
N ILE A 29 -9.48 -12.32 6.97
CA ILE A 29 -9.36 -11.20 6.03
C ILE A 29 -8.58 -9.99 6.60
N GLY A 30 -7.94 -10.16 7.76
CA GLY A 30 -7.11 -9.15 8.41
C GLY A 30 -7.89 -8.03 9.11
N SER A 31 -8.96 -7.53 8.54
CA SER A 31 -9.83 -6.49 9.14
C SER A 31 -11.24 -6.54 8.56
N THR A 32 -12.19 -5.81 9.17
CA THR A 32 -13.55 -5.57 8.64
C THR A 32 -13.75 -4.15 8.10
N SER A 33 -12.65 -3.42 7.92
CA SER A 33 -12.62 -2.10 7.26
C SER A 33 -12.68 -2.22 5.73
N SER A 34 -12.55 -1.11 5.00
CA SER A 34 -12.44 -1.07 3.53
C SER A 34 -11.41 -2.07 2.99
N ARG A 35 -10.26 -2.27 3.66
CA ARG A 35 -9.24 -3.24 3.27
C ARG A 35 -9.77 -4.67 3.23
N GLY A 36 -10.40 -5.13 4.32
CA GLY A 36 -10.97 -6.48 4.38
C GLY A 36 -12.15 -6.67 3.41
N LEU A 37 -12.90 -5.60 3.13
CA LEU A 37 -13.96 -5.61 2.12
C LEU A 37 -13.39 -5.93 0.72
N HIS A 38 -12.34 -5.24 0.30
CA HIS A 38 -11.70 -5.48 -1.00
C HIS A 38 -11.02 -6.85 -1.06
N HIS A 39 -10.55 -7.37 0.07
CA HIS A 39 -9.95 -8.71 0.14
C HIS A 39 -10.91 -9.83 -0.29
N LEU A 40 -12.23 -9.66 -0.08
CA LEU A 40 -13.22 -10.63 -0.59
C LEU A 40 -13.16 -10.77 -2.11
N VAL A 41 -12.95 -9.66 -2.83
CA VAL A 41 -12.81 -9.68 -4.29
C VAL A 41 -11.53 -10.40 -4.69
N TYR A 42 -10.43 -10.11 -3.97
CA TYR A 42 -9.12 -10.72 -4.26
C TYR A 42 -9.15 -12.25 -4.12
N GLU A 43 -9.81 -12.78 -3.09
CA GLU A 43 -9.92 -14.24 -2.89
C GLU A 43 -10.64 -14.94 -4.05
N ILE A 44 -11.67 -14.33 -4.63
CA ILE A 44 -12.37 -14.91 -5.79
C ILE A 44 -11.55 -14.74 -7.07
N VAL A 45 -10.92 -13.58 -7.27
CA VAL A 45 -10.05 -13.32 -8.44
C VAL A 45 -8.83 -14.22 -8.42
N ASP A 46 -8.20 -14.44 -7.25
CA ASP A 46 -7.04 -15.33 -7.09
C ASP A 46 -7.39 -16.76 -7.52
N ASN A 47 -8.61 -17.23 -7.29
CA ASN A 47 -9.05 -18.54 -7.79
C ASN A 47 -9.10 -18.59 -9.32
N ALA A 48 -9.54 -17.52 -9.98
CA ALA A 48 -9.55 -17.40 -11.43
C ALA A 48 -8.11 -17.27 -12.00
N VAL A 49 -7.23 -16.55 -11.30
CA VAL A 49 -5.79 -16.43 -11.64
C VAL A 49 -5.09 -17.79 -11.50
N ASP A 50 -5.46 -18.61 -10.51
CA ASP A 50 -4.94 -19.99 -10.38
C ASP A 50 -5.31 -20.87 -11.59
N GLU A 51 -6.53 -20.70 -12.16
CA GLU A 51 -6.91 -21.33 -13.43
C GLU A 51 -6.03 -20.84 -14.60
N ALA A 52 -5.69 -19.54 -14.61
CA ALA A 52 -4.79 -18.99 -15.62
C ALA A 52 -3.34 -19.51 -15.46
N LEU A 53 -2.83 -19.63 -14.23
CA LEU A 53 -1.52 -20.22 -13.95
C LEU A 53 -1.47 -21.70 -14.33
N ALA A 54 -2.60 -22.42 -14.23
CA ALA A 54 -2.74 -23.79 -14.69
C ALA A 54 -2.90 -23.92 -16.22
N GLY A 55 -3.04 -22.79 -16.94
CA GLY A 55 -3.16 -22.73 -18.39
C GLY A 55 -4.56 -22.92 -18.96
N PHE A 56 -5.60 -22.81 -18.13
CA PHE A 56 -7.00 -23.04 -18.52
C PHE A 56 -7.85 -21.77 -18.60
N CYS A 57 -7.35 -20.63 -18.15
CA CYS A 57 -8.07 -19.35 -18.18
C CYS A 57 -7.21 -18.27 -18.84
N ASP A 58 -7.78 -17.46 -19.70
CA ASP A 58 -7.14 -16.32 -20.34
C ASP A 58 -7.91 -15.01 -20.16
N THR A 59 -9.12 -15.06 -19.62
CA THR A 59 -9.98 -13.87 -19.46
C THR A 59 -10.72 -13.93 -18.12
N ILE A 60 -10.62 -12.83 -17.36
CA ILE A 60 -11.32 -12.61 -16.10
C ILE A 60 -12.09 -11.28 -16.21
N GLU A 61 -13.36 -11.28 -15.86
CA GLU A 61 -14.18 -10.08 -15.80
C GLU A 61 -14.64 -9.82 -14.37
N VAL A 62 -14.43 -8.62 -13.86
CA VAL A 62 -14.85 -8.17 -12.53
C VAL A 62 -15.81 -7.00 -12.71
N THR A 63 -17.03 -7.12 -12.15
CA THR A 63 -18.04 -6.09 -12.25
C THR A 63 -18.50 -5.66 -10.86
N ILE A 64 -18.48 -4.35 -10.61
CA ILE A 64 -19.12 -3.71 -9.46
C ILE A 64 -20.50 -3.28 -9.90
N HIS A 65 -21.54 -3.84 -9.29
CA HIS A 65 -22.93 -3.52 -9.64
C HIS A 65 -23.44 -2.28 -8.88
N GLU A 66 -24.54 -1.71 -9.33
CA GLU A 66 -25.18 -0.52 -8.72
C GLU A 66 -25.49 -0.71 -7.23
N ASP A 67 -25.83 -1.92 -6.81
CA ASP A 67 -26.15 -2.26 -5.42
C ASP A 67 -24.92 -2.62 -4.57
N ASN A 68 -23.69 -2.37 -5.08
CA ASN A 68 -22.42 -2.76 -4.49
C ASN A 68 -22.24 -4.29 -4.32
N SER A 69 -22.93 -5.12 -5.08
CA SER A 69 -22.53 -6.51 -5.26
C SER A 69 -21.39 -6.61 -6.28
N ILE A 70 -20.62 -7.70 -6.21
CA ILE A 70 -19.51 -7.99 -7.12
C ILE A 70 -19.83 -9.25 -7.91
N THR A 71 -19.49 -9.23 -9.19
CA THR A 71 -19.41 -10.44 -10.01
C THR A 71 -18.00 -10.63 -10.52
N VAL A 72 -17.47 -11.83 -10.36
CA VAL A 72 -16.20 -12.29 -10.98
C VAL A 72 -16.55 -13.44 -11.91
N LEU A 73 -16.21 -13.32 -13.18
CA LEU A 73 -16.39 -14.32 -14.21
C LEU A 73 -15.03 -14.70 -14.80
N ASP A 74 -14.73 -15.98 -14.82
CA ASP A 74 -13.59 -16.54 -15.54
C ASP A 74 -14.02 -17.48 -16.66
N ASN A 75 -13.13 -17.75 -17.60
CA ASN A 75 -13.32 -18.73 -18.65
C ASN A 75 -12.44 -19.99 -18.44
N GLY A 76 -12.15 -20.33 -17.17
CA GLY A 76 -11.44 -21.54 -16.79
C GLY A 76 -12.23 -22.82 -16.99
N ARG A 77 -11.80 -23.92 -16.35
CA ARG A 77 -12.46 -25.22 -16.47
C ARG A 77 -13.85 -25.30 -15.83
N GLY A 78 -14.16 -24.39 -14.93
CA GLY A 78 -15.32 -24.46 -14.05
C GLY A 78 -15.09 -25.35 -12.82
N ILE A 79 -15.69 -24.98 -11.69
CA ILE A 79 -15.66 -25.79 -10.47
C ILE A 79 -16.42 -27.10 -10.74
N PRO A 80 -15.88 -28.30 -10.36
CA PRO A 80 -16.58 -29.56 -10.57
C PRO A 80 -17.96 -29.59 -9.91
N VAL A 81 -18.97 -30.07 -10.66
CA VAL A 81 -20.37 -30.15 -10.19
C VAL A 81 -20.71 -31.52 -9.62
N GLY A 82 -19.85 -32.53 -9.80
CA GLY A 82 -20.04 -33.89 -9.30
C GLY A 82 -20.04 -33.97 -7.77
N ILE A 83 -20.55 -35.07 -7.24
CA ILE A 83 -20.58 -35.36 -5.79
C ILE A 83 -19.18 -35.70 -5.30
N ASN A 84 -18.70 -34.98 -4.28
CA ASN A 84 -17.50 -35.34 -3.56
C ASN A 84 -17.76 -36.57 -2.66
N GLN A 85 -17.06 -37.66 -2.91
CA GLN A 85 -17.32 -38.93 -2.23
C GLN A 85 -17.09 -38.91 -0.72
N LYS A 86 -16.18 -38.03 -0.22
CA LYS A 86 -15.90 -37.92 1.22
C LYS A 86 -16.96 -37.09 1.94
N ALA A 87 -17.43 -36.01 1.30
CA ALA A 87 -18.38 -35.07 1.90
C ALA A 87 -19.85 -35.48 1.62
N GLY A 88 -20.11 -36.27 0.56
CA GLY A 88 -21.47 -36.66 0.17
C GLY A 88 -22.31 -35.55 -0.45
N ILE A 89 -21.70 -34.41 -0.75
CA ILE A 89 -22.33 -33.20 -1.33
C ILE A 89 -21.60 -32.78 -2.61
N PRO A 90 -22.18 -31.92 -3.46
CA PRO A 90 -21.51 -31.42 -4.67
C PRO A 90 -20.15 -30.78 -4.36
N ALA A 91 -19.16 -30.97 -5.23
CA ALA A 91 -17.82 -30.42 -5.01
C ALA A 91 -17.84 -28.87 -4.90
N VAL A 92 -18.69 -28.18 -5.65
CA VAL A 92 -18.89 -26.73 -5.53
C VAL A 92 -19.38 -26.34 -4.13
N GLU A 93 -20.28 -27.10 -3.54
CA GLU A 93 -20.77 -26.87 -2.18
C GLU A 93 -19.66 -27.09 -1.15
N VAL A 94 -18.79 -28.09 -1.33
CA VAL A 94 -17.60 -28.30 -0.51
C VAL A 94 -16.70 -27.06 -0.52
N VAL A 95 -16.44 -26.49 -1.71
CA VAL A 95 -15.55 -25.32 -1.88
C VAL A 95 -16.09 -24.08 -1.14
N PHE A 96 -17.42 -23.87 -1.14
CA PHE A 96 -18.02 -22.68 -0.55
C PHE A 96 -18.48 -22.84 0.91
N THR A 97 -18.58 -24.06 1.44
CA THR A 97 -19.12 -24.29 2.80
C THR A 97 -18.17 -24.95 3.78
N ILE A 98 -17.11 -25.59 3.30
CA ILE A 98 -16.16 -26.32 4.15
C ILE A 98 -14.80 -25.60 4.16
N LEU A 99 -14.32 -25.23 5.35
CA LEU A 99 -12.98 -24.68 5.53
C LEU A 99 -11.93 -25.76 5.29
N HIS A 100 -10.77 -25.35 4.77
CA HIS A 100 -9.66 -26.24 4.46
C HIS A 100 -10.01 -27.36 3.47
N ALA A 101 -10.89 -27.06 2.52
CA ALA A 101 -11.27 -27.94 1.44
C ALA A 101 -10.98 -27.28 0.08
N GLY A 102 -10.50 -28.08 -0.88
CA GLY A 102 -10.22 -27.57 -2.24
C GLY A 102 -9.35 -28.52 -3.05
N GLY A 103 -9.31 -28.33 -4.36
CA GLY A 103 -8.50 -29.13 -5.31
C GLY A 103 -7.00 -28.80 -5.33
N LYS A 104 -6.53 -27.91 -4.45
CA LYS A 104 -5.15 -27.40 -4.41
C LYS A 104 -4.25 -28.12 -3.38
N PHE A 105 -4.78 -29.09 -2.63
CA PHE A 105 -4.06 -29.89 -1.65
C PHE A 105 -3.46 -31.19 -2.26
N GLY A 106 -2.43 -31.05 -3.13
CA GLY A 106 -1.65 -32.19 -3.61
C GLY A 106 -2.36 -33.16 -4.59
N GLY A 107 -3.46 -32.75 -5.20
CA GLY A 107 -4.31 -33.56 -6.07
C GLY A 107 -3.99 -33.56 -7.57
N GLY A 108 -2.87 -32.98 -8.02
CA GLY A 108 -2.47 -32.97 -9.44
C GLY A 108 -3.21 -31.99 -10.34
N GLY A 109 -4.20 -31.24 -9.84
CA GLY A 109 -4.95 -30.25 -10.62
C GLY A 109 -4.25 -28.90 -10.79
N TYR A 110 -3.39 -28.54 -9.83
CA TYR A 110 -2.62 -27.31 -9.80
C TYR A 110 -1.19 -27.60 -9.32
N LYS A 111 -0.19 -27.31 -10.14
CA LYS A 111 1.23 -27.41 -9.73
C LYS A 111 1.67 -26.18 -8.93
N VAL A 112 1.08 -25.04 -9.23
CA VAL A 112 1.36 -23.76 -8.57
C VAL A 112 0.02 -23.08 -8.33
N SER A 113 -0.23 -22.60 -7.13
CA SER A 113 -1.42 -21.82 -6.82
C SER A 113 -1.15 -20.77 -5.74
N GLY A 114 -1.90 -19.66 -5.77
CA GLY A 114 -1.93 -18.65 -4.71
C GLY A 114 -2.86 -19.04 -3.57
N GLY A 115 -3.91 -19.80 -3.87
CA GLY A 115 -4.93 -20.25 -2.92
C GLY A 115 -4.51 -21.50 -2.14
N LEU A 116 -3.62 -21.37 -1.15
CA LEU A 116 -2.99 -22.49 -0.44
C LEU A 116 -3.80 -23.07 0.71
N HIS A 117 -4.65 -22.29 1.33
CA HIS A 117 -5.30 -22.65 2.60
C HIS A 117 -6.68 -23.30 2.41
N GLY A 118 -7.23 -23.28 1.19
CA GLY A 118 -8.56 -23.83 0.90
C GLY A 118 -9.68 -23.17 1.70
N VAL A 119 -9.55 -21.88 1.98
CA VAL A 119 -10.53 -21.13 2.79
C VAL A 119 -11.13 -19.91 2.07
N GLY A 120 -10.49 -19.38 1.04
CA GLY A 120 -10.88 -18.12 0.42
C GLY A 120 -12.34 -18.06 0.00
N ALA A 121 -12.79 -19.01 -0.83
CA ALA A 121 -14.17 -19.04 -1.32
C ALA A 121 -15.21 -19.21 -0.19
N SER A 122 -14.92 -20.07 0.79
CA SER A 122 -15.80 -20.29 1.95
C SER A 122 -15.84 -19.09 2.90
N VAL A 123 -14.73 -18.37 3.04
CA VAL A 123 -14.66 -17.10 3.79
C VAL A 123 -15.50 -16.02 3.12
N VAL A 124 -15.39 -15.85 1.79
CA VAL A 124 -16.23 -14.89 1.06
C VAL A 124 -17.72 -15.22 1.23
N ASN A 125 -18.09 -16.51 1.12
CA ASN A 125 -19.44 -16.95 1.36
C ASN A 125 -19.93 -16.63 2.79
N ALA A 126 -19.12 -16.94 3.80
CA ALA A 126 -19.47 -16.68 5.20
C ALA A 126 -19.68 -15.19 5.51
N LEU A 127 -18.93 -14.30 4.84
CA LEU A 127 -18.94 -12.84 5.08
C LEU A 127 -19.84 -12.06 4.12
N SER A 128 -20.56 -12.78 3.25
CA SER A 128 -21.54 -12.20 2.32
C SER A 128 -22.97 -12.34 2.86
N ASP A 129 -23.81 -11.35 2.58
CA ASP A 129 -25.25 -11.45 2.82
C ASP A 129 -25.85 -12.54 1.93
N TRP A 130 -25.43 -12.55 0.66
CA TRP A 130 -25.67 -13.64 -0.26
C TRP A 130 -24.49 -13.86 -1.20
N LEU A 131 -24.32 -15.11 -1.64
CA LEU A 131 -23.39 -15.51 -2.69
C LEU A 131 -24.09 -16.48 -3.65
N GLU A 132 -23.87 -16.29 -4.94
CA GLU A 132 -24.37 -17.16 -5.99
C GLU A 132 -23.23 -17.57 -6.91
N VAL A 133 -23.15 -18.87 -7.21
CA VAL A 133 -22.20 -19.42 -8.15
C VAL A 133 -22.91 -20.01 -9.35
N GLU A 134 -22.47 -19.62 -10.55
CA GLU A 134 -22.85 -20.25 -11.81
C GLU A 134 -21.62 -20.95 -12.41
N ILE A 135 -21.82 -22.17 -12.91
CA ILE A 135 -20.76 -22.98 -13.51
C ILE A 135 -21.18 -23.35 -14.92
N TYR A 136 -20.31 -23.06 -15.87
CA TYR A 136 -20.48 -23.40 -17.29
C TYR A 136 -19.62 -24.63 -17.58
N GLN A 137 -20.25 -25.74 -17.91
CA GLN A 137 -19.56 -27.00 -18.15
C GLN A 137 -20.44 -27.94 -19.00
N GLU A 138 -19.85 -28.61 -20.00
CA GLU A 138 -20.50 -29.64 -20.81
C GLU A 138 -21.83 -29.17 -21.46
N GLY A 139 -21.87 -27.94 -21.97
CA GLY A 139 -23.04 -27.34 -22.60
C GLY A 139 -24.16 -26.95 -21.63
N LYS A 140 -23.93 -27.03 -20.32
CA LYS A 140 -24.92 -26.76 -19.29
C LYS A 140 -24.49 -25.63 -18.35
N VAL A 141 -25.49 -25.00 -17.75
CA VAL A 141 -25.31 -23.98 -16.71
C VAL A 141 -25.86 -24.52 -15.40
N TYR A 142 -24.99 -24.64 -14.42
CA TYR A 142 -25.35 -25.05 -13.06
C TYR A 142 -25.32 -23.84 -12.15
N ARG A 143 -26.25 -23.78 -11.17
CA ARG A 143 -26.32 -22.66 -10.22
C ARG A 143 -26.61 -23.17 -8.81
N GLN A 144 -25.92 -22.53 -7.83
CA GLN A 144 -26.17 -22.71 -6.41
C GLN A 144 -26.09 -21.35 -5.70
N ARG A 145 -26.91 -21.15 -4.68
CA ARG A 145 -26.97 -19.91 -3.91
C ARG A 145 -26.83 -20.18 -2.43
N TYR A 146 -26.17 -19.25 -1.77
CA TYR A 146 -25.90 -19.26 -0.34
C TYR A 146 -26.34 -17.93 0.28
N GLU A 147 -26.73 -17.97 1.54
CA GLU A 147 -27.04 -16.81 2.37
C GLU A 147 -26.28 -16.92 3.68
N ARG A 148 -25.37 -15.96 3.92
CA ARG A 148 -24.51 -15.91 5.11
C ARG A 148 -23.77 -17.22 5.40
N GLY A 149 -23.27 -17.85 4.36
CA GLY A 149 -22.55 -19.11 4.44
C GLY A 149 -23.42 -20.37 4.35
N LEU A 150 -24.73 -20.27 4.48
CA LEU A 150 -25.65 -21.40 4.43
C LEU A 150 -26.24 -21.60 3.03
N VAL A 151 -26.44 -22.86 2.63
CA VAL A 151 -27.06 -23.19 1.37
C VAL A 151 -28.51 -22.71 1.36
N SER A 152 -28.86 -21.79 0.44
CA SER A 152 -30.23 -21.31 0.26
C SER A 152 -31.02 -22.23 -0.65
N TYR A 153 -30.42 -22.68 -1.75
CA TYR A 153 -30.95 -23.77 -2.55
C TYR A 153 -29.82 -24.66 -3.11
N PRO A 154 -30.06 -25.97 -3.29
CA PRO A 154 -29.03 -26.91 -3.74
C PRO A 154 -28.64 -26.64 -5.19
N LEU A 155 -27.48 -27.18 -5.57
CA LEU A 155 -26.98 -27.13 -6.94
C LEU A 155 -28.01 -27.73 -7.91
N LYS A 156 -28.31 -26.99 -8.97
CA LYS A 156 -29.24 -27.42 -10.02
C LYS A 156 -28.81 -26.91 -11.39
N GLU A 157 -29.15 -27.65 -12.42
CA GLU A 157 -29.09 -27.21 -13.80
C GLU A 157 -30.19 -26.15 -14.03
N VAL A 158 -29.81 -24.99 -14.57
CA VAL A 158 -30.70 -23.84 -14.77
C VAL A 158 -30.81 -23.44 -16.23
N GLY A 159 -30.00 -23.97 -17.11
CA GLY A 159 -30.00 -23.66 -18.53
C GLY A 159 -28.93 -24.39 -19.33
N GLU A 160 -28.89 -24.08 -20.62
CA GLU A 160 -27.88 -24.57 -21.54
C GLU A 160 -26.95 -23.42 -21.95
N CYS A 161 -25.73 -23.76 -22.35
CA CYS A 161 -24.74 -22.84 -22.92
C CYS A 161 -24.09 -23.49 -24.14
N GLU A 162 -23.22 -22.75 -24.84
CA GLU A 162 -22.42 -23.31 -25.91
C GLU A 162 -21.57 -24.49 -25.38
N GLU A 163 -21.46 -25.57 -26.16
CA GLU A 163 -20.80 -26.82 -25.72
C GLU A 163 -19.34 -26.65 -25.30
N ASN A 164 -18.66 -25.69 -25.91
CA ASN A 164 -17.26 -25.34 -25.62
C ASN A 164 -17.11 -24.25 -24.55
N ARG A 165 -18.20 -23.69 -24.05
CA ARG A 165 -18.17 -22.67 -23.00
C ARG A 165 -17.91 -23.33 -21.65
N THR A 166 -16.78 -22.95 -21.01
CA THR A 166 -16.45 -23.34 -19.64
C THR A 166 -16.20 -22.10 -18.79
N GLY A 167 -16.23 -22.25 -17.48
CA GLY A 167 -15.90 -21.16 -16.56
C GLY A 167 -16.70 -21.18 -15.28
N THR A 168 -16.35 -20.26 -14.38
CA THR A 168 -17.06 -20.00 -13.13
C THR A 168 -17.42 -18.54 -13.03
N LYS A 169 -18.67 -18.29 -12.65
CA LYS A 169 -19.16 -16.95 -12.31
C LYS A 169 -19.57 -16.94 -10.84
N VAL A 170 -18.93 -16.10 -10.06
CA VAL A 170 -19.27 -15.90 -8.64
C VAL A 170 -19.78 -14.49 -8.45
N SER A 171 -21.00 -14.37 -7.94
CA SER A 171 -21.61 -13.09 -7.58
C SER A 171 -21.86 -13.07 -6.07
N PHE A 172 -21.52 -11.98 -5.39
CA PHE A 172 -21.72 -11.88 -3.96
C PHE A 172 -21.94 -10.44 -3.50
N LYS A 173 -22.62 -10.30 -2.38
CA LYS A 173 -22.86 -9.01 -1.73
C LYS A 173 -22.35 -9.07 -0.30
N PRO A 174 -21.45 -8.16 0.12
CA PRO A 174 -20.90 -8.17 1.47
C PRO A 174 -21.98 -7.94 2.52
N ASP A 175 -21.87 -8.64 3.67
CA ASP A 175 -22.82 -8.51 4.78
C ASP A 175 -22.53 -7.24 5.59
N LYS A 176 -23.44 -6.28 5.55
CA LYS A 176 -23.36 -5.01 6.30
C LYS A 176 -23.29 -5.19 7.82
N THR A 177 -23.68 -6.34 8.34
CA THR A 177 -23.56 -6.63 9.78
C THR A 177 -22.11 -6.94 10.20
N ILE A 178 -21.29 -7.35 9.23
CA ILE A 178 -19.86 -7.59 9.39
C ILE A 178 -19.06 -6.33 9.02
N PHE A 179 -19.32 -5.75 7.84
CA PHE A 179 -18.65 -4.56 7.31
C PHE A 179 -19.43 -3.30 7.70
N GLN A 180 -19.27 -2.87 8.96
CA GLN A 180 -20.07 -1.76 9.53
C GLN A 180 -19.58 -0.37 9.09
N GLU A 181 -18.28 -0.23 8.73
CA GLU A 181 -17.72 1.05 8.27
C GLU A 181 -18.17 1.37 6.85
N THR A 182 -18.07 0.40 5.95
CA THR A 182 -18.46 0.55 4.54
C THR A 182 -18.72 -0.79 3.88
N THR A 183 -19.66 -0.81 2.94
CA THR A 183 -19.87 -1.91 1.99
C THR A 183 -19.66 -1.45 0.54
N SER A 184 -19.14 -0.22 0.36
CA SER A 184 -18.88 0.34 -0.96
C SER A 184 -17.45 0.03 -1.41
N TYR A 185 -17.33 -0.60 -2.57
CA TYR A 185 -16.04 -0.88 -3.19
C TYR A 185 -15.45 0.37 -3.86
N GLU A 186 -14.13 0.53 -3.75
CA GLU A 186 -13.39 1.59 -4.40
C GLU A 186 -12.82 1.09 -5.72
N PHE A 187 -13.29 1.68 -6.83
CA PHE A 187 -12.86 1.29 -8.18
C PHE A 187 -11.33 1.37 -8.35
N ASP A 188 -10.72 2.44 -7.85
CA ASP A 188 -9.27 2.64 -8.01
C ASP A 188 -8.44 1.61 -7.24
N VAL A 189 -8.90 1.15 -6.08
CA VAL A 189 -8.27 0.08 -5.31
C VAL A 189 -8.29 -1.24 -6.09
N LEU A 190 -9.45 -1.63 -6.62
CA LEU A 190 -9.58 -2.83 -7.45
C LEU A 190 -8.78 -2.70 -8.75
N LYS A 191 -8.84 -1.55 -9.41
CA LYS A 191 -8.11 -1.25 -10.65
C LYS A 191 -6.60 -1.51 -10.51
N GLN A 192 -6.02 -1.07 -9.42
CA GLN A 192 -4.58 -1.20 -9.17
C GLN A 192 -4.19 -2.66 -8.95
N ARG A 193 -4.90 -3.38 -8.08
CA ARG A 193 -4.62 -4.78 -7.81
C ARG A 193 -4.82 -5.68 -9.03
N LEU A 194 -5.88 -5.47 -9.79
CA LEU A 194 -6.15 -6.23 -11.01
C LEU A 194 -5.12 -5.96 -12.11
N ARG A 195 -4.62 -4.73 -12.22
CA ARG A 195 -3.50 -4.39 -13.12
C ARG A 195 -2.23 -5.15 -12.74
N GLU A 196 -1.88 -5.19 -11.46
CA GLU A 196 -0.72 -5.92 -10.95
C GLU A 196 -0.83 -7.42 -11.27
N MET A 197 -1.99 -8.04 -11.04
CA MET A 197 -2.24 -9.44 -11.38
C MET A 197 -2.08 -9.71 -12.88
N ALA A 198 -2.53 -8.78 -13.74
CA ALA A 198 -2.36 -8.90 -15.19
C ALA A 198 -0.89 -8.80 -15.63
N PHE A 199 -0.07 -7.97 -14.98
CA PHE A 199 1.37 -7.94 -15.23
C PHE A 199 2.08 -9.24 -14.81
N LEU A 200 1.67 -9.83 -13.70
CA LEU A 200 2.27 -11.05 -13.15
C LEU A 200 1.88 -12.32 -13.91
N THR A 201 0.79 -12.26 -14.68
CA THR A 201 0.28 -13.40 -15.47
C THR A 201 0.26 -13.04 -16.94
N LYS A 202 1.33 -13.40 -17.66
CA LYS A 202 1.45 -13.12 -19.11
C LYS A 202 0.20 -13.59 -19.88
N ASN A 203 -0.25 -12.76 -20.81
CA ASN A 203 -1.38 -13.02 -21.70
C ASN A 203 -2.77 -13.11 -21.00
N LEU A 204 -2.86 -12.96 -19.69
CA LEU A 204 -4.14 -12.88 -19.01
C LEU A 204 -4.79 -11.51 -19.27
N LYS A 205 -6.05 -11.55 -19.73
CA LYS A 205 -6.89 -10.36 -19.89
C LYS A 205 -7.79 -10.21 -18.69
N ILE A 206 -7.72 -9.06 -18.02
CA ILE A 206 -8.61 -8.72 -16.92
C ILE A 206 -9.43 -7.48 -17.30
N VAL A 207 -10.73 -7.56 -17.14
CA VAL A 207 -11.67 -6.44 -17.38
C VAL A 207 -12.30 -6.04 -16.06
N LEU A 208 -12.18 -4.78 -15.67
CA LEU A 208 -12.89 -4.22 -14.51
C LEU A 208 -13.95 -3.25 -15.00
N ARG A 209 -15.21 -3.46 -14.56
CA ARG A 209 -16.35 -2.61 -14.88
C ARG A 209 -17.02 -2.11 -13.60
N ASP A 210 -17.36 -0.82 -13.58
CA ASP A 210 -18.18 -0.20 -12.53
C ASP A 210 -19.49 0.30 -13.14
N GLU A 211 -20.60 -0.29 -12.70
CA GLU A 211 -21.94 0.04 -13.17
C GLU A 211 -22.61 1.14 -12.33
N ARG A 212 -21.96 1.60 -11.27
CA ARG A 212 -22.44 2.68 -10.40
C ARG A 212 -22.16 4.04 -11.05
N VAL A 213 -23.00 4.40 -12.00
CA VAL A 213 -22.89 5.65 -12.76
C VAL A 213 -24.11 6.52 -12.54
N GLU A 214 -23.94 7.84 -12.64
CA GLU A 214 -25.07 8.77 -12.64
C GLU A 214 -25.92 8.58 -13.91
N GLU A 215 -27.21 8.95 -13.85
CA GLU A 215 -28.12 8.87 -14.99
C GLU A 215 -27.49 9.49 -16.25
N ASN A 216 -27.47 8.72 -17.36
CA ASN A 216 -26.88 9.07 -18.66
C ASN A 216 -25.35 9.00 -18.79
N GLN A 217 -24.61 8.46 -17.83
CA GLN A 217 -23.19 8.15 -17.99
C GLN A 217 -22.98 6.67 -18.38
N LYS A 218 -21.89 6.39 -19.11
CA LYS A 218 -21.51 5.01 -19.42
C LYS A 218 -20.77 4.39 -18.25
N PRO A 219 -20.90 3.07 -18.00
CA PRO A 219 -20.10 2.34 -17.04
C PRO A 219 -18.60 2.62 -17.21
N LEU A 220 -17.92 2.77 -16.09
CA LEU A 220 -16.46 2.93 -16.12
C LEU A 220 -15.82 1.57 -16.37
N GLU A 221 -15.07 1.42 -17.45
CA GLU A 221 -14.41 0.17 -17.80
C GLU A 221 -12.90 0.36 -17.95
N ARG A 222 -12.13 -0.60 -17.45
CA ARG A 222 -10.68 -0.72 -17.64
C ARG A 222 -10.32 -2.13 -18.05
N ARG A 223 -9.41 -2.23 -19.02
CA ARG A 223 -8.91 -3.51 -19.55
C ARG A 223 -7.41 -3.58 -19.33
N PHE A 224 -6.94 -4.70 -18.81
CA PHE A 224 -5.54 -4.98 -18.56
C PHE A 224 -5.15 -6.24 -19.32
N HIS A 225 -4.10 -6.13 -20.12
CA HIS A 225 -3.55 -7.24 -20.90
C HIS A 225 -2.10 -6.91 -21.24
N TYR A 226 -1.16 -7.71 -20.75
CA TYR A 226 0.26 -7.45 -20.87
C TYR A 226 1.01 -8.69 -21.37
N GLU A 227 1.41 -8.68 -22.63
CA GLU A 227 2.13 -9.80 -23.26
C GLU A 227 3.58 -9.90 -22.75
N GLY A 228 4.21 -8.78 -22.43
CA GLY A 228 5.56 -8.71 -21.87
C GLY A 228 5.65 -9.02 -20.38
N GLY A 229 4.51 -9.18 -19.70
CA GLY A 229 4.46 -9.57 -18.29
C GLY A 229 5.22 -8.61 -17.37
N ILE A 230 6.11 -9.14 -16.52
CA ILE A 230 6.85 -8.32 -15.55
C ILE A 230 7.84 -7.33 -16.20
N ARG A 231 8.23 -7.50 -17.46
CA ARG A 231 9.01 -6.47 -18.20
C ARG A 231 8.19 -5.21 -18.39
N GLU A 232 6.93 -5.37 -18.84
CA GLU A 232 6.02 -4.23 -18.98
C GLU A 232 5.68 -3.62 -17.62
N PHE A 233 5.67 -4.41 -16.55
CA PHE A 233 5.50 -3.88 -15.20
C PHE A 233 6.65 -2.96 -14.80
N VAL A 234 7.91 -3.33 -15.06
CA VAL A 234 9.06 -2.44 -14.85
C VAL A 234 8.96 -1.17 -15.71
N THR A 235 8.54 -1.30 -16.98
CA THR A 235 8.29 -0.13 -17.84
C THR A 235 7.23 0.80 -17.24
N TYR A 236 6.14 0.25 -16.76
CA TYR A 236 5.06 0.99 -16.11
C TYR A 236 5.54 1.75 -14.86
N LEU A 237 6.31 1.09 -14.00
CA LEU A 237 6.87 1.71 -12.79
C LEU A 237 7.93 2.78 -13.09
N ASN A 238 8.61 2.67 -14.23
CA ASN A 238 9.62 3.63 -14.67
C ASN A 238 9.06 4.78 -15.52
N LYS A 239 7.74 4.85 -15.79
CA LYS A 239 7.15 5.89 -16.64
C LYS A 239 7.50 7.31 -16.22
N SER A 240 7.63 7.54 -14.90
CA SER A 240 7.98 8.83 -14.29
C SER A 240 9.47 8.98 -13.97
N LYS A 241 10.31 8.01 -14.35
CA LYS A 241 11.77 7.99 -14.12
C LYS A 241 12.50 7.96 -15.46
N THR A 242 13.78 8.32 -15.49
CA THR A 242 14.62 8.24 -16.71
C THR A 242 15.51 7.00 -16.59
N PRO A 243 15.29 5.97 -17.42
CA PRO A 243 16.15 4.80 -17.44
C PRO A 243 17.58 5.16 -17.82
N LEU A 244 18.57 4.52 -17.20
CA LEU A 244 19.98 4.72 -17.52
C LEU A 244 20.43 3.97 -18.78
N TYR A 245 19.65 3.00 -19.20
CA TYR A 245 19.82 2.18 -20.42
C TYR A 245 18.46 1.71 -20.92
N GLU A 246 18.34 1.44 -22.22
CA GLU A 246 17.05 1.18 -22.90
C GLU A 246 16.43 -0.17 -22.50
N ASN A 247 17.24 -1.25 -22.48
CA ASN A 247 16.73 -2.59 -22.31
C ASN A 247 16.46 -2.94 -20.84
N ILE A 248 15.30 -3.51 -20.58
CA ILE A 248 15.01 -4.11 -19.28
C ILE A 248 15.77 -5.43 -19.19
N LEU A 249 16.56 -5.61 -18.12
CA LEU A 249 17.20 -6.86 -17.81
C LEU A 249 16.13 -7.86 -17.36
N TYR A 250 16.14 -9.03 -18.00
CA TYR A 250 15.16 -10.07 -17.72
C TYR A 250 15.87 -11.41 -17.58
N PHE A 251 15.60 -12.09 -16.49
CA PHE A 251 16.18 -13.38 -16.14
C PHE A 251 15.07 -14.34 -15.75
N GLU A 252 15.15 -15.58 -16.22
CA GLU A 252 14.22 -16.63 -15.84
C GLU A 252 14.90 -17.98 -15.76
N GLY A 253 14.38 -18.86 -14.95
CA GLY A 253 14.88 -20.24 -14.85
C GLY A 253 14.19 -21.03 -13.75
N THR A 254 14.49 -22.33 -13.71
CA THR A 254 13.99 -23.23 -12.66
C THR A 254 15.18 -23.89 -11.96
N LYS A 255 15.18 -23.83 -10.63
CA LYS A 255 16.17 -24.48 -9.78
C LYS A 255 15.52 -24.95 -8.49
N ASN A 256 15.81 -26.17 -8.04
CA ASN A 256 15.23 -26.74 -6.82
C ASN A 256 13.69 -26.71 -6.79
N ASN A 257 13.03 -26.98 -7.91
CA ASN A 257 11.57 -26.88 -8.12
C ASN A 257 10.99 -25.48 -7.89
N VAL A 258 11.82 -24.44 -7.84
CA VAL A 258 11.40 -23.05 -7.80
C VAL A 258 11.60 -22.44 -9.18
N TYR A 259 10.52 -21.98 -9.82
CA TYR A 259 10.61 -21.16 -11.02
C TYR A 259 10.81 -19.70 -10.60
N VAL A 260 11.82 -19.09 -11.16
CA VAL A 260 12.23 -17.72 -10.87
C VAL A 260 12.10 -16.87 -12.12
N GLU A 261 11.52 -15.71 -11.99
CA GLU A 261 11.39 -14.70 -13.03
C GLU A 261 11.72 -13.33 -12.43
N VAL A 262 12.67 -12.61 -13.01
CA VAL A 262 13.10 -11.30 -12.54
C VAL A 262 13.20 -10.34 -13.71
N ALA A 263 12.61 -9.15 -13.59
CA ALA A 263 12.83 -8.03 -14.49
C ALA A 263 13.34 -6.84 -13.69
N MET A 264 14.36 -6.14 -14.22
CA MET A 264 14.94 -4.99 -13.54
C MET A 264 15.53 -3.96 -14.49
N GLN A 265 15.56 -2.69 -14.04
CA GLN A 265 16.18 -1.59 -14.77
C GLN A 265 16.63 -0.50 -13.80
N HIS A 266 17.83 0.04 -13.95
CA HIS A 266 18.27 1.22 -13.20
C HIS A 266 17.82 2.51 -13.89
N ASN A 267 17.50 3.51 -13.09
CA ASN A 267 17.06 4.82 -13.51
C ASN A 267 17.79 5.93 -12.75
N ASP A 268 17.48 7.17 -13.04
CA ASP A 268 18.14 8.36 -12.49
C ASP A 268 17.72 8.72 -11.04
N SER A 269 16.75 8.02 -10.47
CA SER A 269 16.28 8.28 -9.11
C SER A 269 17.30 7.82 -8.03
N TYR A 270 17.03 8.18 -6.78
CA TYR A 270 17.87 7.82 -5.63
C TYR A 270 17.24 6.75 -4.74
N THR A 271 16.05 6.28 -5.10
CA THR A 271 15.27 5.29 -4.33
C THR A 271 15.27 3.93 -5.00
N GLU A 272 15.22 2.85 -4.21
CA GLU A 272 14.95 1.49 -4.66
C GLU A 272 13.44 1.30 -4.76
N SER A 273 12.96 0.67 -5.85
CA SER A 273 11.58 0.25 -6.08
C SER A 273 11.58 -1.23 -6.45
N SER A 274 11.78 -2.10 -5.44
CA SER A 274 11.86 -3.56 -5.61
C SER A 274 10.63 -4.24 -5.01
N TYR A 275 9.85 -4.95 -5.84
CA TYR A 275 8.64 -5.65 -5.42
C TYR A 275 8.80 -7.15 -5.64
N SER A 276 8.38 -7.94 -4.66
CA SER A 276 8.54 -9.39 -4.67
C SER A 276 7.23 -10.13 -4.54
N PHE A 277 7.11 -11.22 -5.30
CA PHE A 277 5.89 -12.00 -5.44
C PHE A 277 6.16 -13.49 -5.34
N VAL A 278 5.22 -14.21 -4.75
CA VAL A 278 5.21 -15.67 -4.66
C VAL A 278 3.86 -16.17 -5.15
N ASN A 279 3.83 -16.96 -6.24
CA ASN A 279 2.59 -17.44 -6.85
C ASN A 279 1.59 -16.27 -7.11
N ASN A 280 2.09 -15.13 -7.60
CA ASN A 280 1.36 -13.89 -7.85
C ASN A 280 0.83 -13.15 -6.61
N ILE A 281 1.19 -13.61 -5.40
CA ILE A 281 0.88 -12.92 -4.14
C ILE A 281 2.01 -11.94 -3.83
N ASN A 282 1.66 -10.70 -3.57
CA ASN A 282 2.61 -9.68 -3.12
C ASN A 282 3.16 -10.03 -1.72
N THR A 283 4.47 -9.93 -1.56
CA THR A 283 5.17 -10.14 -0.29
C THR A 283 5.85 -8.84 0.16
N PRO A 284 5.11 -7.89 0.74
CA PRO A 284 5.67 -6.57 1.10
C PRO A 284 6.80 -6.63 2.13
N GLU A 285 6.82 -7.64 2.98
CA GLU A 285 7.93 -7.89 3.90
C GLU A 285 9.07 -8.72 3.26
N GLY A 286 8.95 -9.03 1.96
CA GLY A 286 9.93 -9.79 1.19
C GLY A 286 9.96 -11.26 1.57
N GLY A 287 11.14 -11.74 1.95
CA GLY A 287 11.40 -13.12 2.31
C GLY A 287 12.66 -13.66 1.66
N THR A 288 12.81 -14.98 1.68
CA THR A 288 14.02 -15.68 1.23
C THR A 288 14.38 -15.41 -0.23
N HIS A 289 13.38 -15.30 -1.12
CA HIS A 289 13.58 -15.01 -2.55
C HIS A 289 14.14 -13.59 -2.78
N LEU A 290 13.64 -12.57 -2.07
CA LEU A 290 14.17 -11.21 -2.14
C LEU A 290 15.59 -11.13 -1.56
N VAL A 291 15.87 -11.87 -0.48
CA VAL A 291 17.22 -11.97 0.09
C VAL A 291 18.17 -12.61 -0.92
N GLY A 292 17.76 -13.68 -1.61
CA GLY A 292 18.54 -14.31 -2.67
C GLY A 292 18.87 -13.35 -3.81
N PHE A 293 17.89 -12.57 -4.27
CA PHE A 293 18.08 -11.55 -5.29
C PHE A 293 19.09 -10.47 -4.86
N ARG A 294 18.93 -9.90 -3.68
CA ARG A 294 19.81 -8.87 -3.15
C ARG A 294 21.24 -9.36 -2.97
N ASN A 295 21.42 -10.60 -2.54
CA ASN A 295 22.75 -11.22 -2.42
C ASN A 295 23.41 -11.40 -3.79
N ALA A 296 22.67 -11.94 -4.77
CA ALA A 296 23.15 -12.12 -6.14
C ALA A 296 23.62 -10.80 -6.75
N LEU A 297 22.82 -9.73 -6.63
CA LEU A 297 23.21 -8.42 -7.14
C LEU A 297 24.47 -7.91 -6.47
N THR A 298 24.53 -7.93 -5.15
CA THR A 298 25.66 -7.37 -4.39
C THR A 298 26.94 -8.08 -4.74
N LYS A 299 26.94 -9.41 -4.79
CA LYS A 299 28.10 -10.21 -5.16
C LYS A 299 28.53 -9.95 -6.60
N THR A 300 27.63 -10.11 -7.55
CA THR A 300 27.94 -10.08 -8.99
C THR A 300 28.47 -8.70 -9.42
N PHE A 301 27.85 -7.61 -8.95
CA PHE A 301 28.35 -6.27 -9.28
C PHE A 301 29.71 -5.95 -8.64
N ASN A 302 29.96 -6.40 -7.41
CA ASN A 302 31.28 -6.23 -6.80
C ASN A 302 32.36 -7.03 -7.55
N ASP A 303 32.07 -8.29 -7.89
CA ASP A 303 33.00 -9.16 -8.63
C ASP A 303 33.33 -8.52 -10.00
N TYR A 304 32.30 -8.04 -10.73
CA TYR A 304 32.48 -7.36 -12.00
C TYR A 304 33.30 -6.05 -11.86
N ALA A 305 32.96 -5.20 -10.90
CA ALA A 305 33.63 -3.91 -10.69
C ALA A 305 35.10 -4.09 -10.32
N ARG A 306 35.43 -5.13 -9.55
CA ARG A 306 36.82 -5.48 -9.21
C ARG A 306 37.58 -6.02 -10.41
N SER A 307 37.03 -7.00 -11.10
CA SER A 307 37.65 -7.64 -12.27
C SER A 307 37.95 -6.66 -13.40
N ASN A 308 37.06 -5.68 -13.59
CA ASN A 308 37.21 -4.63 -14.61
C ASN A 308 37.87 -3.35 -14.11
N LYS A 309 38.45 -3.34 -12.89
CA LYS A 309 39.16 -2.21 -12.30
C LYS A 309 38.36 -0.92 -12.18
N LEU A 310 37.02 -1.03 -12.13
CA LEU A 310 36.13 0.11 -11.89
C LEU A 310 36.17 0.53 -10.41
N LEU A 311 36.41 -0.43 -9.51
CA LEU A 311 36.60 -0.23 -8.09
C LEU A 311 38.06 -0.54 -7.75
N LYS A 312 38.77 0.40 -7.11
CA LYS A 312 40.18 0.25 -6.74
C LYS A 312 40.33 -0.77 -5.61
N GLU A 313 41.47 -1.47 -5.54
CA GLU A 313 41.75 -2.43 -4.46
C GLU A 313 41.69 -1.82 -3.06
N SER A 314 42.04 -0.53 -2.94
CA SER A 314 42.00 0.21 -1.67
C SER A 314 40.60 0.70 -1.27
N GLU A 315 39.63 0.66 -2.18
CA GLU A 315 38.24 1.08 -1.90
C GLU A 315 37.45 -0.09 -1.33
N PRO A 316 36.53 0.15 -0.37
CA PRO A 316 35.68 -0.92 0.15
C PRO A 316 34.71 -1.42 -0.94
N ASN A 317 34.16 -2.62 -0.75
CA ASN A 317 33.12 -3.13 -1.62
C ASN A 317 31.88 -2.24 -1.56
N LEU A 318 31.15 -2.18 -2.68
CA LEU A 318 29.83 -1.57 -2.75
C LEU A 318 28.87 -2.35 -1.84
N THR A 319 28.06 -1.63 -1.08
CA THR A 319 26.99 -2.25 -0.31
C THR A 319 25.80 -2.56 -1.22
N GLY A 320 24.90 -3.42 -0.75
CA GLY A 320 23.66 -3.69 -1.48
C GLY A 320 22.84 -2.42 -1.75
N GLU A 321 22.82 -1.46 -0.82
CA GLU A 321 22.12 -0.18 -1.00
C GLU A 321 22.72 0.67 -2.11
N ASP A 322 24.07 0.72 -2.21
CA ASP A 322 24.74 1.46 -3.27
C ASP A 322 24.36 0.92 -4.66
N ILE A 323 24.25 -0.40 -4.79
CA ILE A 323 23.92 -1.09 -6.06
C ILE A 323 22.43 -0.92 -6.41
N ARG A 324 21.57 -0.87 -5.41
CA ARG A 324 20.12 -0.75 -5.61
C ARG A 324 19.61 0.69 -5.66
N GLU A 325 20.48 1.68 -5.53
CA GLU A 325 20.09 3.08 -5.74
C GLU A 325 19.58 3.29 -7.18
N GLY A 326 18.34 3.75 -7.32
CA GLY A 326 17.67 3.93 -8.59
C GLY A 326 17.30 2.62 -9.31
N LEU A 327 17.24 1.50 -8.59
CA LEU A 327 16.80 0.22 -9.14
C LEU A 327 15.29 0.09 -9.08
N THR A 328 14.66 -0.22 -10.21
CA THR A 328 13.30 -0.77 -10.27
C THR A 328 13.40 -2.25 -10.62
N ALA A 329 12.85 -3.12 -9.76
CA ALA A 329 12.91 -4.58 -9.94
C ALA A 329 11.61 -5.27 -9.54
N ILE A 330 11.22 -6.28 -10.32
CA ILE A 330 10.14 -7.21 -10.01
C ILE A 330 10.75 -8.60 -9.87
N ILE A 331 10.55 -9.22 -8.72
CA ILE A 331 11.02 -10.57 -8.40
C ILE A 331 9.80 -11.47 -8.22
N SER A 332 9.58 -12.41 -9.11
CA SER A 332 8.47 -13.35 -9.06
C SER A 332 9.00 -14.78 -8.96
N VAL A 333 8.52 -15.52 -7.97
CA VAL A 333 8.83 -16.95 -7.85
C VAL A 333 7.54 -17.75 -7.84
N LYS A 334 7.61 -18.97 -8.41
CA LYS A 334 6.52 -19.95 -8.37
C LYS A 334 7.02 -21.21 -7.67
N ILE A 335 6.32 -21.60 -6.62
CA ILE A 335 6.68 -22.68 -5.71
C ILE A 335 5.44 -23.54 -5.49
N GLU A 336 5.57 -24.86 -5.49
CA GLU A 336 4.44 -25.79 -5.29
C GLU A 336 3.88 -25.69 -3.87
N ASP A 337 4.74 -25.60 -2.86
CA ASP A 337 4.36 -25.52 -1.44
C ASP A 337 5.03 -24.33 -0.75
N PRO A 338 4.54 -23.10 -0.96
CA PRO A 338 5.11 -21.93 -0.33
C PRO A 338 4.74 -21.86 1.15
N GLN A 339 5.75 -21.59 1.98
CA GLN A 339 5.64 -21.42 3.42
C GLN A 339 5.79 -19.94 3.75
N PHE A 340 4.72 -19.33 4.24
CA PHE A 340 4.71 -17.93 4.63
C PHE A 340 4.82 -17.76 6.15
N GLU A 341 5.47 -16.70 6.57
CA GLU A 341 5.42 -16.24 7.95
C GLU A 341 4.05 -15.55 8.18
N GLY A 342 3.10 -16.28 8.78
CA GLY A 342 1.76 -15.77 9.11
C GLY A 342 0.70 -15.95 8.03
N GLN A 343 -0.57 -15.76 8.43
CA GLN A 343 -1.77 -15.97 7.60
C GLN A 343 -1.89 -14.94 6.47
N THR A 344 -1.35 -13.74 6.64
CA THR A 344 -1.43 -12.64 5.67
C THR A 344 -0.46 -12.78 4.49
N LYS A 345 0.36 -13.85 4.45
CA LYS A 345 1.28 -14.19 3.35
C LYS A 345 2.30 -13.09 2.99
N GLN A 346 2.65 -12.23 3.94
CA GLN A 346 3.49 -11.04 3.69
C GLN A 346 4.97 -11.35 3.48
N LYS A 347 5.46 -12.51 3.97
CA LYS A 347 6.88 -12.88 3.92
C LYS A 347 7.06 -14.36 3.64
N LEU A 348 7.92 -14.68 2.66
CA LEU A 348 8.25 -16.06 2.30
C LEU A 348 9.35 -16.64 3.19
N GLY A 349 9.13 -17.85 3.74
CA GLY A 349 10.07 -18.57 4.59
C GLY A 349 10.91 -19.66 3.90
N ASN A 350 10.51 -20.17 2.73
CA ASN A 350 11.16 -21.26 2.03
C ASN A 350 12.66 -21.03 1.78
N SER A 351 13.53 -21.81 2.38
CA SER A 351 15.00 -21.67 2.25
C SER A 351 15.51 -21.97 0.84
N GLU A 352 14.88 -22.91 0.12
CA GLU A 352 15.21 -23.29 -1.25
C GLU A 352 15.03 -22.14 -2.24
N ALA A 353 14.07 -21.24 -2.00
CA ALA A 353 13.84 -20.07 -2.84
C ALA A 353 15.05 -19.12 -2.84
N ARG A 354 15.70 -18.94 -1.70
CA ARG A 354 16.92 -18.12 -1.60
C ARG A 354 18.02 -18.65 -2.51
N GLY A 355 18.30 -19.95 -2.44
CA GLY A 355 19.36 -20.57 -3.23
C GLY A 355 19.03 -20.65 -4.73
N ALA A 356 17.76 -20.80 -5.08
CA ALA A 356 17.30 -20.80 -6.46
C ALA A 356 17.48 -19.41 -7.11
N VAL A 357 16.98 -18.36 -6.46
CA VAL A 357 17.08 -16.99 -6.96
C VAL A 357 18.53 -16.53 -7.02
N ASP A 358 19.30 -16.72 -5.94
CA ASP A 358 20.74 -16.36 -5.90
C ASP A 358 21.51 -17.04 -7.04
N GLY A 359 21.33 -18.35 -7.22
CA GLY A 359 22.05 -19.09 -8.26
C GLY A 359 21.70 -18.66 -9.67
N ILE A 360 20.40 -18.54 -10.00
CA ILE A 360 19.94 -18.16 -11.35
C ILE A 360 20.37 -16.74 -11.68
N ILE A 361 20.17 -15.81 -10.75
CA ILE A 361 20.47 -14.40 -11.00
C ILE A 361 22.00 -14.18 -11.06
N SER A 362 22.78 -14.76 -10.16
CA SER A 362 24.25 -14.62 -10.21
C SER A 362 24.82 -15.12 -11.53
N GLU A 363 24.37 -16.26 -12.02
CA GLU A 363 24.84 -16.83 -13.28
C GLU A 363 24.44 -15.94 -14.48
N GLN A 364 23.15 -15.66 -14.65
CA GLN A 364 22.66 -14.94 -15.84
C GLN A 364 23.09 -13.48 -15.83
N LEU A 365 23.16 -12.83 -14.67
CA LEU A 365 23.64 -11.47 -14.56
C LEU A 365 25.14 -11.38 -14.89
N THR A 366 25.95 -12.34 -14.47
CA THR A 366 27.38 -12.37 -14.84
C THR A 366 27.54 -12.42 -16.35
N TYR A 367 26.85 -13.32 -17.04
CA TYR A 367 26.86 -13.38 -18.52
C TYR A 367 26.38 -12.06 -19.14
N PHE A 368 25.32 -11.47 -18.61
CA PHE A 368 24.80 -10.20 -19.13
C PHE A 368 25.84 -9.08 -19.02
N LEU A 369 26.50 -8.94 -17.87
CA LEU A 369 27.50 -7.88 -17.64
C LEU A 369 28.71 -8.02 -18.55
N GLU A 370 29.16 -9.27 -18.79
CA GLU A 370 30.27 -9.55 -19.71
C GLU A 370 29.92 -9.22 -21.18
N GLN A 371 28.67 -9.49 -21.59
CA GLN A 371 28.18 -9.20 -22.94
C GLN A 371 27.85 -7.72 -23.16
N ASN A 372 27.55 -6.98 -22.07
CA ASN A 372 27.09 -5.59 -22.15
C ASN A 372 27.97 -4.66 -21.27
N PRO A 373 29.27 -4.52 -21.57
CA PRO A 373 30.21 -3.77 -20.73
C PRO A 373 29.86 -2.30 -20.58
N SER A 374 29.19 -1.67 -21.56
CA SER A 374 28.72 -0.29 -21.47
C SER A 374 27.63 -0.12 -20.42
N VAL A 375 26.64 -1.01 -20.39
CA VAL A 375 25.56 -1.02 -19.38
C VAL A 375 26.14 -1.34 -18.00
N ALA A 376 27.00 -2.35 -17.91
CA ALA A 376 27.67 -2.72 -16.69
C ALA A 376 28.45 -1.55 -16.07
N LYS A 377 29.19 -0.81 -16.90
CA LYS A 377 29.94 0.39 -16.49
C LYS A 377 29.00 1.47 -15.94
N ILE A 378 27.91 1.79 -16.63
CA ILE A 378 26.91 2.80 -16.20
C ILE A 378 26.38 2.44 -14.80
N ILE A 379 25.98 1.19 -14.57
CA ILE A 379 25.43 0.73 -13.29
C ILE A 379 26.51 0.82 -12.19
N CYS A 380 27.73 0.34 -12.46
CA CYS A 380 28.82 0.41 -11.49
C CYS A 380 29.19 1.85 -11.15
N GLU A 381 29.27 2.76 -12.13
CA GLU A 381 29.57 4.19 -11.89
C GLU A 381 28.47 4.84 -11.04
N LYS A 382 27.18 4.55 -11.28
CA LYS A 382 26.10 5.03 -10.41
C LYS A 382 26.25 4.50 -8.99
N SER A 383 26.53 3.22 -8.83
CA SER A 383 26.71 2.59 -7.51
C SER A 383 27.90 3.18 -6.73
N ILE A 384 29.01 3.48 -7.42
CA ILE A 384 30.17 4.16 -6.82
C ILE A 384 29.83 5.60 -6.39
N LEU A 385 29.03 6.31 -7.20
CA LEU A 385 28.54 7.64 -6.82
C LEU A 385 27.61 7.58 -5.62
N ALA A 386 26.73 6.57 -5.53
CA ALA A 386 25.87 6.33 -4.38
C ALA A 386 26.70 6.05 -3.11
N GLN A 387 27.73 5.19 -3.19
CA GLN A 387 28.64 4.92 -2.10
C GLN A 387 29.32 6.21 -1.58
N ARG A 388 29.83 7.03 -2.49
CA ARG A 388 30.47 8.31 -2.11
C ARG A 388 29.50 9.27 -1.44
N ALA A 389 28.26 9.35 -1.93
CA ALA A 389 27.21 10.18 -1.33
C ALA A 389 26.83 9.68 0.08
N ARG A 390 26.68 8.37 0.26
CA ARG A 390 26.40 7.74 1.54
C ARG A 390 27.55 7.97 2.54
N ASP A 391 28.81 7.81 2.13
CA ASP A 391 29.98 8.07 2.97
C ASP A 391 30.09 9.56 3.36
N ALA A 392 29.77 10.47 2.45
CA ALA A 392 29.72 11.91 2.75
C ALA A 392 28.59 12.23 3.76
N ALA A 393 27.40 11.63 3.58
CA ALA A 393 26.28 11.77 4.50
C ALA A 393 26.63 11.22 5.90
N ARG A 394 27.28 10.05 5.99
CA ARG A 394 27.74 9.48 7.25
C ARG A 394 28.70 10.40 7.99
N ARG A 395 29.71 10.95 7.28
CA ARG A 395 30.66 11.92 7.88
C ARG A 395 29.94 13.18 8.38
N ALA A 396 29.03 13.72 7.60
CA ALA A 396 28.24 14.90 8.01
C ALA A 396 27.41 14.62 9.28
N ARG A 397 26.81 13.42 9.37
CA ARG A 397 26.07 12.97 10.55
C ARG A 397 26.96 12.82 11.78
N GLU A 398 28.13 12.18 11.64
CA GLU A 398 29.09 12.01 12.73
C GLU A 398 29.60 13.35 13.26
N LEU A 399 29.87 14.30 12.37
CA LEU A 399 30.27 15.66 12.77
C LEU A 399 29.15 16.38 13.53
N THR A 400 27.92 16.24 13.09
CA THR A 400 26.75 16.82 13.77
C THR A 400 26.58 16.17 15.15
N ARG A 401 26.65 14.82 15.24
CA ARG A 401 26.54 14.08 16.50
C ARG A 401 27.63 14.45 17.51
N ARG A 402 28.88 14.63 17.04
CA ARG A 402 29.98 15.10 17.90
C ARG A 402 29.75 16.52 18.43
N LYS A 403 29.24 17.45 17.59
CA LYS A 403 28.87 18.79 18.04
C LYS A 403 27.74 18.73 19.07
N THR A 404 26.68 17.97 18.81
CA THR A 404 25.55 17.81 19.73
C THR A 404 25.97 17.17 21.06
N ALA A 405 26.91 16.20 21.05
CA ALA A 405 27.45 15.60 22.26
C ALA A 405 28.30 16.59 23.08
N LEU A 406 29.04 17.47 22.42
CA LEU A 406 29.85 18.53 23.05
C LEU A 406 28.96 19.66 23.62
N GLU A 407 27.83 19.93 23.00
CA GLU A 407 26.86 20.97 23.37
C GLU A 407 25.77 20.46 24.34
N GLY A 408 25.88 19.26 24.89
CA GLY A 408 24.97 18.71 25.89
C GLY A 408 23.65 18.16 25.37
N GLY A 409 23.61 17.68 24.12
CA GLY A 409 22.43 16.96 23.59
C GLY A 409 21.22 17.85 23.32
N THR A 410 21.45 19.10 22.89
CA THR A 410 20.38 20.09 22.72
C THR A 410 19.45 19.76 21.55
N LEU A 411 18.17 19.75 21.85
CA LEU A 411 17.08 19.76 20.86
C LEU A 411 17.19 20.98 19.93
N PRO A 412 16.58 20.95 18.73
CA PRO A 412 16.60 22.11 17.85
C PRO A 412 16.15 23.38 18.57
N GLY A 413 16.93 24.45 18.51
CA GLY A 413 16.61 25.70 19.24
C GLY A 413 15.27 26.34 18.91
N LYS A 414 14.66 25.96 17.77
CA LYS A 414 13.32 26.39 17.37
C LYS A 414 12.20 25.48 17.89
N LEU A 415 12.49 24.30 18.41
CA LEU A 415 11.51 23.40 18.99
C LEU A 415 11.04 23.93 20.33
N ALA A 416 9.72 24.15 20.46
CA ALA A 416 9.09 24.34 21.75
C ALA A 416 8.59 22.96 22.26
N ASP A 417 9.42 22.29 23.07
CA ASP A 417 9.12 20.94 23.55
C ASP A 417 8.04 20.92 24.63
N CYS A 418 7.45 19.75 24.87
CA CYS A 418 6.51 19.51 25.98
C CYS A 418 7.25 18.99 27.23
N SER A 419 6.60 19.05 28.37
CA SER A 419 7.19 18.67 29.66
C SER A 419 7.02 17.20 30.02
N ASP A 420 5.98 16.53 29.49
CA ASP A 420 5.77 15.09 29.70
C ASP A 420 6.90 14.29 29.04
N LYS A 421 7.29 13.19 29.66
CA LYS A 421 8.37 12.31 29.20
C LYS A 421 7.85 11.00 28.60
N ASP A 422 6.57 10.71 28.77
CA ASP A 422 5.93 9.55 28.17
C ASP A 422 5.51 9.85 26.73
N PRO A 423 6.16 9.24 25.71
CA PRO A 423 5.84 9.49 24.31
C PRO A 423 4.38 9.22 23.94
N THR A 424 3.70 8.33 24.69
CA THR A 424 2.30 7.97 24.42
C THR A 424 1.34 9.12 24.67
N ASN A 425 1.69 10.03 25.57
CA ASN A 425 0.93 11.23 25.90
C ASN A 425 1.34 12.43 25.04
N CYS A 426 2.52 12.35 24.39
CA CYS A 426 3.14 13.49 23.71
C CYS A 426 2.78 13.52 22.23
N GLU A 427 2.57 14.72 21.75
CA GLU A 427 2.35 15.01 20.32
C GLU A 427 3.17 16.22 19.86
N ILE A 428 3.60 16.21 18.59
CA ILE A 428 4.34 17.30 17.98
C ILE A 428 3.59 17.86 16.79
N TYR A 429 3.41 19.18 16.76
CA TYR A 429 2.89 19.91 15.62
C TYR A 429 4.03 20.44 14.77
N ILE A 430 4.06 20.08 13.51
CA ILE A 430 4.92 20.66 12.49
C ILE A 430 4.14 21.79 11.84
N VAL A 431 4.58 23.03 12.06
CA VAL A 431 3.82 24.23 11.70
C VAL A 431 4.55 25.03 10.64
N GLU A 432 3.82 25.55 9.66
CA GLU A 432 4.36 26.41 8.63
C GLU A 432 4.66 27.82 9.17
N GLY A 433 5.93 28.22 9.05
CA GLY A 433 6.38 29.57 9.36
C GLY A 433 6.49 29.92 10.85
N ASP A 434 7.20 31.00 11.10
CA ASP A 434 7.42 31.49 12.47
C ASP A 434 6.17 32.19 13.04
N SER A 435 5.30 32.76 12.20
CA SER A 435 4.06 33.45 12.62
C SER A 435 3.04 32.47 13.19
N ALA A 436 2.63 31.47 12.40
CA ALA A 436 1.74 30.42 12.86
C ALA A 436 2.37 29.60 14.01
N GLY A 437 3.70 29.38 13.96
CA GLY A 437 4.47 28.80 15.04
C GLY A 437 4.39 29.59 16.36
N GLY A 438 4.32 30.90 16.30
CA GLY A 438 4.12 31.82 17.45
C GLY A 438 2.74 31.63 18.08
N SER A 439 1.69 31.67 17.27
CA SER A 439 0.31 31.45 17.72
C SER A 439 0.15 30.05 18.32
N ALA A 440 0.67 29.00 17.66
CA ALA A 440 0.63 27.62 18.13
C ALA A 440 1.39 27.42 19.46
N LYS A 441 2.57 28.04 19.63
CA LYS A 441 3.33 28.01 20.89
C LYS A 441 2.56 28.62 22.06
N THR A 442 1.73 29.64 21.79
CA THR A 442 0.90 30.29 22.81
C THR A 442 -0.35 29.45 23.09
N ALA A 443 -0.96 28.90 22.07
CA ALA A 443 -2.20 28.10 22.14
C ALA A 443 -2.02 26.75 22.85
N ARG A 444 -0.90 26.07 22.68
CA ARG A 444 -0.66 24.67 23.02
C ARG A 444 -0.81 24.32 24.51
N SER A 445 -1.12 23.07 24.79
CA SER A 445 -0.84 22.46 26.09
C SER A 445 0.67 22.24 26.26
N ARG A 446 1.30 22.97 27.17
CA ARG A 446 2.74 22.82 27.41
C ARG A 446 3.12 21.46 28.03
N ALA A 447 2.16 20.75 28.59
CA ALA A 447 2.37 19.46 29.18
C ALA A 447 2.66 18.40 28.10
N THR A 448 1.83 18.32 27.07
CA THR A 448 1.80 17.21 26.12
C THR A 448 2.05 17.61 24.65
N GLN A 449 2.01 18.89 24.31
CA GLN A 449 2.12 19.37 22.93
C GLN A 449 3.44 20.10 22.68
N ALA A 450 4.21 19.64 21.72
CA ALA A 450 5.42 20.28 21.21
C ALA A 450 5.12 20.99 19.88
N ILE A 451 5.83 22.09 19.60
CA ILE A 451 5.71 22.86 18.35
C ILE A 451 7.07 22.95 17.67
N LEU A 452 7.13 22.53 16.41
CA LEU A 452 8.28 22.68 15.53
C LEU A 452 7.92 23.55 14.32
N PRO A 453 8.24 24.85 14.32
CA PRO A 453 8.02 25.69 13.15
C PRO A 453 9.06 25.37 12.06
N LEU A 454 8.59 25.29 10.81
CA LEU A 454 9.44 25.13 9.63
C LEU A 454 9.53 26.47 8.88
N ARG A 455 10.72 26.81 8.40
CA ARG A 455 10.96 28.03 7.63
C ARG A 455 10.77 27.77 6.14
N GLY A 456 9.54 27.96 5.66
CA GLY A 456 9.19 27.79 4.25
C GLY A 456 9.17 26.34 3.79
N LYS A 457 9.24 26.15 2.46
CA LYS A 457 9.21 24.83 1.82
C LYS A 457 10.47 24.06 2.13
N ILE A 458 10.34 22.85 2.64
CA ILE A 458 11.49 21.95 2.87
C ILE A 458 12.04 21.41 1.54
N LEU A 459 13.24 20.86 1.60
CA LEU A 459 13.84 20.17 0.46
C LEU A 459 12.94 19.05 -0.05
N ASN A 460 12.67 19.02 -1.36
CA ASN A 460 12.04 17.88 -1.99
C ASN A 460 13.02 16.71 -2.03
N VAL A 461 12.82 15.73 -1.16
CA VAL A 461 13.73 14.59 -1.00
C VAL A 461 13.66 13.61 -2.15
N GLU A 462 12.58 13.60 -2.94
CA GLU A 462 12.47 12.78 -4.16
C GLU A 462 13.55 13.14 -5.19
N LYS A 463 13.99 14.41 -5.20
CA LYS A 463 14.97 14.96 -6.14
C LYS A 463 16.36 15.15 -5.51
N ALA A 464 16.58 14.69 -4.30
CA ALA A 464 17.77 15.03 -3.55
C ALA A 464 18.56 13.80 -3.12
N ARG A 465 19.88 13.88 -3.27
CA ARG A 465 20.80 12.88 -2.76
C ARG A 465 20.89 12.94 -1.23
N LEU A 466 21.23 11.83 -0.62
CA LEU A 466 21.25 11.64 0.83
C LEU A 466 22.16 12.66 1.56
N ASP A 467 23.29 13.03 0.97
CA ASP A 467 24.20 14.05 1.53
C ASP A 467 23.53 15.44 1.64
N LYS A 468 22.71 15.84 0.66
CA LYS A 468 21.94 17.07 0.68
C LYS A 468 20.80 17.02 1.70
N ILE A 469 20.16 15.87 1.86
CA ILE A 469 19.09 15.63 2.83
C ILE A 469 19.64 15.85 4.25
N TYR A 470 20.75 15.22 4.59
CA TYR A 470 21.41 15.43 5.88
C TYR A 470 22.00 16.84 6.06
N ALA A 471 22.28 17.57 4.98
CA ALA A 471 22.73 18.96 5.05
C ALA A 471 21.59 19.95 5.32
N ASN A 472 20.34 19.60 5.00
CA ASN A 472 19.20 20.48 5.16
C ASN A 472 18.84 20.70 6.63
N ALA A 473 18.73 21.97 7.04
CA ALA A 473 18.51 22.36 8.44
C ALA A 473 17.12 21.94 8.96
N GLU A 474 16.08 22.05 8.12
CA GLU A 474 14.72 21.72 8.50
C GLU A 474 14.55 20.21 8.70
N ILE A 475 15.12 19.41 7.79
CA ILE A 475 15.12 17.95 7.90
C ILE A 475 15.92 17.50 9.13
N LYS A 476 17.08 18.08 9.39
CA LYS A 476 17.85 17.81 10.62
C LYS A 476 17.03 18.09 11.88
N ALA A 477 16.31 19.21 11.89
CA ALA A 477 15.49 19.58 13.03
C ALA A 477 14.39 18.54 13.29
N MET A 478 13.75 18.01 12.23
CA MET A 478 12.73 16.95 12.35
C MET A 478 13.34 15.63 12.84
N ILE A 479 14.46 15.18 12.25
CA ILE A 479 15.13 13.95 12.66
C ILE A 479 15.51 14.02 14.16
N THR A 480 16.05 15.15 14.58
CA THR A 480 16.44 15.37 15.99
C THR A 480 15.24 15.46 16.92
N ALA A 481 14.16 16.13 16.50
CA ALA A 481 12.95 16.27 17.29
C ALA A 481 12.23 14.92 17.49
N PHE A 482 12.12 14.10 16.44
CA PHE A 482 11.46 12.79 16.53
C PHE A 482 12.31 11.77 17.31
N GLY A 483 13.62 11.83 17.17
CA GLY A 483 14.58 10.96 17.89
C GLY A 483 14.79 9.60 17.26
N THR A 484 14.03 9.21 16.25
CA THR A 484 14.06 7.87 15.64
C THR A 484 15.24 7.59 14.72
N GLY A 485 15.90 8.62 14.19
CA GLY A 485 16.80 8.45 13.05
C GLY A 485 16.03 8.29 11.73
N ILE A 486 16.73 7.96 10.65
CA ILE A 486 16.17 7.67 9.32
C ILE A 486 16.88 6.48 8.67
N ASN A 487 16.22 5.82 7.71
CA ASN A 487 16.75 4.65 6.98
C ASN A 487 17.26 3.55 7.92
N GLU A 488 18.50 3.08 7.73
CA GLU A 488 19.13 2.03 8.55
C GLU A 488 19.25 2.37 10.04
N ASP A 489 19.28 3.65 10.39
CA ASP A 489 19.34 4.10 11.80
C ASP A 489 17.96 4.26 12.42
N PHE A 490 16.89 4.02 11.66
CA PHE A 490 15.53 4.20 12.15
C PHE A 490 15.21 3.20 13.27
N ASP A 491 14.77 3.74 14.40
CA ASP A 491 14.40 2.96 15.58
C ASP A 491 13.13 3.55 16.20
N ILE A 492 12.01 2.89 15.96
CA ILE A 492 10.69 3.34 16.43
C ILE A 492 10.61 3.43 17.97
N THR A 493 11.42 2.66 18.69
CA THR A 493 11.40 2.67 20.16
C THR A 493 11.93 3.98 20.75
N LYS A 494 12.63 4.77 19.92
CA LYS A 494 13.16 6.10 20.29
C LYS A 494 12.22 7.25 19.93
N LEU A 495 11.04 6.95 19.38
CA LEU A 495 10.06 7.97 19.01
C LEU A 495 9.63 8.76 20.26
N ARG A 496 9.77 10.09 20.19
CA ARG A 496 9.47 10.98 21.32
C ARG A 496 8.01 11.45 21.38
N TYR A 497 7.27 11.29 20.28
CA TYR A 497 5.89 11.75 20.16
C TYR A 497 5.06 10.72 19.42
N HIS A 498 4.03 10.16 20.06
CA HIS A 498 3.16 9.16 19.40
C HIS A 498 2.11 9.78 18.49
N LYS A 499 2.10 11.12 18.32
CA LYS A 499 1.39 11.79 17.23
C LYS A 499 2.29 12.86 16.61
N ILE A 500 2.52 12.75 15.32
CA ILE A 500 3.19 13.73 14.48
C ILE A 500 2.12 14.39 13.65
N ILE A 501 1.80 15.64 13.94
CA ILE A 501 0.68 16.36 13.35
C ILE A 501 1.21 17.44 12.41
N ILE A 502 0.92 17.30 11.13
CA ILE A 502 1.24 18.30 10.12
C ILE A 502 0.11 19.34 10.14
N MET A 503 0.46 20.60 10.42
CA MET A 503 -0.47 21.71 10.51
C MET A 503 0.04 22.87 9.63
N THR A 504 -0.49 22.92 8.41
CA THR A 504 -0.15 23.92 7.39
C THR A 504 -1.34 24.80 7.06
N ASP A 505 -1.09 25.91 6.40
CA ASP A 505 -2.13 26.82 5.92
C ASP A 505 -3.09 26.11 4.94
N ALA A 506 -4.33 26.55 4.87
CA ALA A 506 -5.35 25.98 3.98
C ALA A 506 -5.27 26.54 2.55
N ASP A 507 -4.07 26.80 2.07
CA ASP A 507 -3.80 27.30 0.72
C ASP A 507 -2.94 26.33 -0.09
N VAL A 508 -2.64 26.69 -1.34
CA VAL A 508 -1.84 25.84 -2.25
C VAL A 508 -0.39 25.65 -1.77
N ASP A 509 0.18 26.61 -1.06
CA ASP A 509 1.53 26.52 -0.51
C ASP A 509 1.56 25.56 0.68
N GLY A 510 0.58 25.64 1.59
CA GLY A 510 0.42 24.72 2.70
C GLY A 510 0.16 23.29 2.24
N ALA A 511 -0.65 23.08 1.21
CA ALA A 511 -0.85 21.78 0.58
C ALA A 511 0.46 21.21 0.01
N HIS A 512 1.29 22.05 -0.62
CA HIS A 512 2.59 21.66 -1.13
C HIS A 512 3.58 21.30 0.01
N ILE A 513 3.60 22.08 1.10
CA ILE A 513 4.45 21.79 2.27
C ILE A 513 4.04 20.46 2.91
N SER A 514 2.73 20.20 3.08
CA SER A 514 2.23 18.91 3.56
C SER A 514 2.69 17.76 2.67
N THR A 515 2.63 17.93 1.34
CA THR A 515 3.10 16.90 0.38
C THR A 515 4.60 16.67 0.48
N LEU A 516 5.42 17.72 0.65
CA LEU A 516 6.87 17.60 0.86
C LEU A 516 7.19 16.85 2.16
N LEU A 517 6.45 17.12 3.24
CA LEU A 517 6.59 16.44 4.52
C LEU A 517 6.19 14.97 4.42
N LEU A 518 5.07 14.67 3.77
CA LEU A 518 4.62 13.29 3.53
C LEU A 518 5.64 12.54 2.66
N THR A 519 6.23 13.19 1.65
CA THR A 519 7.30 12.59 0.83
C THR A 519 8.52 12.24 1.69
N PHE A 520 8.93 13.12 2.57
CA PHE A 520 10.05 12.86 3.49
C PHE A 520 9.73 11.69 4.44
N LEU A 521 8.57 11.69 5.07
CA LEU A 521 8.15 10.62 5.98
C LEU A 521 8.03 9.28 5.25
N TYR A 522 7.41 9.27 4.08
CA TYR A 522 7.26 8.06 3.26
C TYR A 522 8.60 7.47 2.84
N ARG A 523 9.55 8.30 2.37
CA ARG A 523 10.85 7.84 1.86
C ARG A 523 11.84 7.43 2.95
N PHE A 524 11.80 8.06 4.10
CA PHE A 524 12.85 7.94 5.12
C PHE A 524 12.39 7.42 6.49
N MET A 525 11.09 7.42 6.75
CA MET A 525 10.47 6.98 8.00
C MET A 525 9.12 6.30 7.76
N PRO A 526 8.98 5.34 6.80
CA PRO A 526 7.68 4.75 6.43
C PRO A 526 6.99 4.07 7.61
N GLU A 527 7.74 3.57 8.59
CA GLU A 527 7.22 2.93 9.79
C GLU A 527 6.37 3.89 10.65
N LEU A 528 6.61 5.20 10.58
CA LEU A 528 5.77 6.19 11.25
C LEU A 528 4.36 6.26 10.63
N ILE A 529 4.26 6.10 9.32
CA ILE A 529 2.97 6.04 8.62
C ILE A 529 2.29 4.70 8.88
N LYS A 530 3.01 3.58 8.70
CA LYS A 530 2.52 2.22 8.95
C LYS A 530 2.04 2.03 10.38
N GLY A 531 2.77 2.56 11.35
CA GLY A 531 2.42 2.55 12.77
C GLY A 531 1.30 3.52 13.16
N GLY A 532 0.87 4.39 12.22
CA GLY A 532 -0.24 5.32 12.42
C GLY A 532 0.06 6.50 13.33
N TYR A 533 1.31 6.95 13.34
CA TYR A 533 1.75 8.10 14.15
C TYR A 533 1.60 9.45 13.42
N VAL A 534 1.27 9.46 12.12
CA VAL A 534 1.22 10.66 11.28
C VAL A 534 -0.23 11.10 11.07
N TYR A 535 -0.47 12.41 11.27
CA TYR A 535 -1.78 13.02 11.13
C TYR A 535 -1.69 14.36 10.40
N LEU A 536 -2.80 14.74 9.73
CA LEU A 536 -3.02 16.06 9.16
C LEU A 536 -4.06 16.77 10.03
N ALA A 537 -3.71 17.95 10.55
CA ALA A 537 -4.67 18.80 11.24
C ALA A 537 -5.65 19.41 10.24
N GLN A 538 -6.90 19.53 10.64
CA GLN A 538 -7.96 20.17 9.86
C GLN A 538 -8.41 21.45 10.56
N PRO A 539 -7.80 22.61 10.27
CA PRO A 539 -8.31 23.88 10.76
C PRO A 539 -9.63 24.25 10.05
N PRO A 540 -10.51 25.05 10.67
CA PRO A 540 -11.71 25.51 10.00
C PRO A 540 -11.36 26.46 8.84
N LEU A 541 -12.16 26.39 7.77
CA LEU A 541 -12.05 27.30 6.61
C LEU A 541 -12.78 28.61 6.85
N TYR A 542 -13.84 28.59 7.66
CA TYR A 542 -14.71 29.74 7.89
C TYR A 542 -15.01 29.94 9.36
N LYS A 543 -15.09 31.21 9.75
CA LYS A 543 -15.68 31.69 10.99
C LYS A 543 -16.92 32.51 10.65
N LEU A 544 -18.05 32.13 11.22
CA LEU A 544 -19.29 32.93 11.18
C LEU A 544 -19.53 33.55 12.55
N GLU A 545 -19.72 34.83 12.62
CA GLU A 545 -20.13 35.54 13.83
C GLU A 545 -21.50 36.21 13.63
N LYS A 546 -22.44 35.94 14.54
CA LYS A 546 -23.74 36.57 14.59
C LYS A 546 -24.19 36.75 16.03
N ASN A 547 -24.57 37.96 16.42
CA ASN A 547 -25.05 38.30 17.78
C ASN A 547 -24.10 37.79 18.89
N LYS A 548 -22.80 37.97 18.73
CA LYS A 548 -21.73 37.49 19.65
C LYS A 548 -21.61 35.96 19.78
N LYS A 549 -22.34 35.18 18.99
CA LYS A 549 -22.13 33.75 18.86
C LYS A 549 -21.22 33.47 17.67
N VAL A 550 -20.32 32.52 17.83
CA VAL A 550 -19.35 32.13 16.81
C VAL A 550 -19.59 30.70 16.43
N TRP A 551 -19.53 30.41 15.13
CA TRP A 551 -19.56 29.08 14.53
C TRP A 551 -18.35 28.95 13.63
N TYR A 552 -17.83 27.72 13.54
CA TYR A 552 -16.75 27.38 12.63
C TYR A 552 -17.26 26.36 11.61
N ALA A 553 -16.85 26.49 10.36
CA ALA A 553 -17.18 25.55 9.29
C ALA A 553 -15.89 25.07 8.61
N TYR A 554 -15.86 23.78 8.31
CA TYR A 554 -14.70 23.07 7.73
C TYR A 554 -14.89 22.79 6.25
N SER A 555 -16.08 23.07 5.70
CA SER A 555 -16.40 23.01 4.27
C SER A 555 -17.43 24.06 3.89
N ASP A 556 -17.61 24.27 2.57
CA ASP A 556 -18.65 25.17 2.03
C ASP A 556 -20.05 24.64 2.35
N GLU A 557 -20.24 23.32 2.29
CA GLU A 557 -21.52 22.67 2.61
C GLU A 557 -21.88 22.88 4.09
N GLU A 558 -20.90 22.80 4.97
CA GLU A 558 -21.08 23.00 6.42
C GLU A 558 -21.42 24.46 6.71
N LEU A 559 -20.74 25.42 6.06
CA LEU A 559 -21.07 26.84 6.14
C LEU A 559 -22.50 27.10 5.67
N ASP A 560 -22.91 26.53 4.55
CA ASP A 560 -24.27 26.65 4.04
C ASP A 560 -25.31 26.03 4.99
N GLY A 561 -24.98 24.92 5.64
CA GLY A 561 -25.78 24.30 6.70
C GLY A 561 -26.01 25.26 7.87
N ILE A 562 -24.93 25.83 8.41
CA ILE A 562 -24.97 26.81 9.49
C ILE A 562 -25.79 28.04 9.07
N LEU A 563 -25.60 28.55 7.86
CA LEU A 563 -26.34 29.71 7.35
C LEU A 563 -27.83 29.42 7.17
N ARG A 564 -28.26 28.19 6.92
CA ARG A 564 -29.68 27.80 6.89
C ARG A 564 -30.31 27.84 8.28
N GLU A 565 -29.57 27.42 9.33
CA GLU A 565 -30.03 27.41 10.71
C GLU A 565 -30.07 28.82 11.32
N VAL A 566 -29.01 29.61 11.10
CA VAL A 566 -28.83 30.93 11.72
C VAL A 566 -29.57 32.01 10.94
N GLY A 567 -29.92 31.76 9.68
CA GLY A 567 -30.53 32.70 8.75
C GLY A 567 -29.48 33.58 8.02
N ARG A 568 -29.70 33.77 6.72
CA ARG A 568 -28.84 34.63 5.87
C ARG A 568 -29.33 36.09 5.98
N ASP A 569 -28.64 36.92 6.77
CA ASP A 569 -28.92 38.33 6.90
C ASP A 569 -27.63 39.19 6.93
N GLN A 570 -27.80 40.51 6.94
CA GLN A 570 -26.68 41.47 6.93
C GLN A 570 -25.86 41.48 8.24
N ASN A 571 -26.34 40.83 9.30
CA ASN A 571 -25.64 40.75 10.59
C ASN A 571 -24.65 39.57 10.65
N ASN A 572 -24.59 38.74 9.60
CA ASN A 572 -23.64 37.67 9.50
C ASN A 572 -22.26 38.21 9.10
N LYS A 573 -21.29 38.07 9.98
CA LYS A 573 -19.88 38.36 9.68
C LYS A 573 -19.21 37.02 9.36
N ILE A 574 -18.93 36.81 8.08
CA ILE A 574 -18.21 35.62 7.61
C ILE A 574 -16.77 36.01 7.34
N GLN A 575 -15.84 35.32 7.99
CA GLN A 575 -14.41 35.39 7.73
C GLN A 575 -13.95 34.07 7.14
N ARG A 576 -13.30 34.12 5.97
CA ARG A 576 -12.58 32.97 5.41
C ARG A 576 -11.13 33.02 5.89
N TYR A 577 -10.65 31.97 6.52
CA TYR A 577 -9.26 31.86 6.90
C TYR A 577 -8.41 31.41 5.71
N LYS A 578 -7.36 32.14 5.40
CA LYS A 578 -6.38 31.79 4.37
C LYS A 578 -5.14 31.15 4.97
N GLY A 579 -4.84 31.45 6.23
CA GLY A 579 -3.70 30.89 6.93
C GLY A 579 -3.90 30.84 8.45
N LEU A 580 -3.15 29.96 9.10
CA LEU A 580 -3.15 29.75 10.55
C LEU A 580 -2.70 31.01 11.32
N GLY A 581 -1.91 31.86 10.67
CA GLY A 581 -1.45 33.13 11.24
C GLY A 581 -2.57 34.18 11.40
N GLU A 582 -3.75 33.98 10.77
CA GLU A 582 -4.93 34.82 10.93
C GLU A 582 -5.76 34.45 12.16
N MET A 583 -5.49 33.29 12.77
CA MET A 583 -6.13 32.84 14.00
C MET A 583 -5.36 33.38 15.21
N ASP A 584 -6.09 33.93 16.16
CA ASP A 584 -5.49 34.15 17.47
C ASP A 584 -5.31 32.81 18.23
N PRO A 585 -4.45 32.78 19.27
CA PRO A 585 -4.12 31.55 19.96
C PRO A 585 -5.34 30.82 20.57
N GLU A 586 -6.36 31.54 21.01
CA GLU A 586 -7.56 30.94 21.61
C GLU A 586 -8.41 30.22 20.55
N GLN A 587 -8.59 30.87 19.38
CA GLN A 587 -9.27 30.24 18.24
C GLN A 587 -8.53 29.01 17.74
N LEU A 588 -7.20 29.08 17.63
CA LEU A 588 -6.37 27.94 17.19
C LEU A 588 -6.45 26.77 18.18
N TRP A 589 -6.49 27.05 19.48
CA TRP A 589 -6.72 26.04 20.49
C TRP A 589 -8.08 25.37 20.33
N GLU A 590 -9.15 26.17 20.37
CA GLU A 590 -10.53 25.68 20.39
C GLU A 590 -10.91 24.84 19.16
N THR A 591 -10.32 25.12 17.99
CA THR A 591 -10.71 24.52 16.72
C THR A 591 -9.75 23.42 16.23
N THR A 592 -8.44 23.55 16.56
CA THR A 592 -7.41 22.75 15.88
C THR A 592 -6.47 22.01 16.82
N MET A 593 -6.27 22.51 18.06
CA MET A 593 -5.28 21.93 18.97
C MET A 593 -5.88 21.24 20.20
N ASP A 594 -7.10 21.58 20.60
CA ASP A 594 -7.79 20.94 21.73
C ASP A 594 -8.08 19.47 21.40
N PRO A 595 -7.50 18.49 22.13
CA PRO A 595 -7.68 17.07 21.86
C PRO A 595 -9.14 16.61 21.86
N GLU A 596 -10.04 17.31 22.55
CA GLU A 596 -11.46 16.96 22.64
C GLU A 596 -12.31 17.48 21.45
N LYS A 597 -11.83 18.51 20.74
CA LYS A 597 -12.63 19.20 19.73
C LYS A 597 -12.03 19.16 18.33
N ARG A 598 -10.71 19.03 18.22
CA ARG A 598 -9.99 19.05 16.95
C ARG A 598 -10.34 17.91 16.02
N ILE A 599 -10.21 18.16 14.73
CA ILE A 599 -10.32 17.13 13.69
C ILE A 599 -8.91 16.79 13.19
N LEU A 600 -8.52 15.51 13.28
CA LEU A 600 -7.27 15.00 12.74
C LEU A 600 -7.56 13.91 11.71
N LEU A 601 -6.97 14.04 10.53
CA LEU A 601 -6.95 12.97 9.52
C LEU A 601 -5.70 12.12 9.73
N ARG A 602 -5.88 10.84 10.06
CA ARG A 602 -4.78 9.89 10.16
C ARG A 602 -4.28 9.53 8.78
N VAL A 603 -2.98 9.65 8.56
CA VAL A 603 -2.35 9.21 7.32
C VAL A 603 -2.17 7.69 7.39
N THR A 604 -2.71 7.00 6.42
CA THR A 604 -2.62 5.54 6.30
C THR A 604 -2.03 5.15 4.96
N MET A 605 -1.39 4.01 4.91
CA MET A 605 -0.84 3.43 3.68
C MET A 605 -1.34 1.99 3.56
N ASN A 606 -1.85 1.64 2.38
CA ASN A 606 -2.15 0.26 2.07
C ASN A 606 -0.88 -0.42 1.54
N GLU A 607 -0.31 -1.35 2.30
CA GLU A 607 0.92 -2.07 1.95
C GLU A 607 0.76 -2.95 0.70
N GLU A 608 -0.47 -3.40 0.41
CA GLU A 608 -0.77 -4.17 -0.80
C GLU A 608 -0.68 -3.32 -2.07
N MET A 609 -0.66 -1.98 -1.92
CA MET A 609 -0.59 -1.00 -3.01
C MET A 609 0.73 -0.23 -3.02
N GLU A 610 1.78 -0.74 -2.41
CA GLU A 610 3.06 -0.04 -2.23
C GLU A 610 3.65 0.44 -3.57
N SER A 611 3.54 -0.36 -4.63
CA SER A 611 4.03 0.00 -5.97
C SER A 611 3.33 1.22 -6.56
N GLU A 612 2.02 1.36 -6.35
CA GLU A 612 1.24 2.51 -6.84
C GLU A 612 1.44 3.75 -5.96
N VAL A 613 1.62 3.56 -4.66
CA VAL A 613 1.98 4.65 -3.73
C VAL A 613 3.34 5.22 -4.13
N ASP A 614 4.34 4.36 -4.36
CA ASP A 614 5.67 4.76 -4.84
C ASP A 614 5.59 5.53 -6.17
N LEU A 615 4.84 4.98 -7.14
CA LEU A 615 4.64 5.62 -8.43
C LEU A 615 3.94 6.98 -8.30
N THR A 616 2.99 7.12 -7.39
CA THR A 616 2.29 8.38 -7.13
C THR A 616 3.24 9.44 -6.59
N PHE A 617 4.05 9.12 -5.58
CA PHE A 617 5.07 10.04 -5.08
C PHE A 617 6.09 10.41 -6.17
N THR A 618 6.58 9.45 -6.93
CA THR A 618 7.52 9.71 -8.03
C THR A 618 6.89 10.59 -9.13
N THR A 619 5.62 10.36 -9.48
CA THR A 619 4.90 11.16 -10.48
C THR A 619 4.70 12.60 -10.00
N LEU A 620 4.22 12.78 -8.77
CA LEU A 620 3.90 14.10 -8.23
C LEU A 620 5.15 14.90 -7.85
N MET A 621 6.17 14.26 -7.28
CA MET A 621 7.32 14.90 -6.67
C MET A 621 8.62 14.73 -7.47
N GLY A 622 8.66 13.84 -8.46
CA GLY A 622 9.81 13.57 -9.32
C GLY A 622 10.13 14.69 -10.33
N ASP A 623 11.17 14.50 -11.13
CA ASP A 623 11.67 15.52 -12.07
C ASP A 623 10.83 15.63 -13.35
N LYS A 624 10.21 14.55 -13.81
CA LYS A 624 9.41 14.56 -15.06
C LYS A 624 8.12 15.34 -14.90
N VAL A 625 7.90 16.30 -15.78
CA VAL A 625 6.71 17.16 -15.81
C VAL A 625 5.54 16.47 -16.49
N GLU A 626 5.79 15.75 -17.59
CA GLU A 626 4.75 15.15 -18.44
C GLU A 626 3.84 14.16 -17.66
N PRO A 627 4.35 13.16 -16.94
CA PRO A 627 3.50 12.25 -16.18
C PRO A 627 2.67 12.97 -15.10
N ARG A 628 3.21 14.06 -14.52
CA ARG A 628 2.47 14.89 -13.57
C ARG A 628 1.34 15.65 -14.23
N ARG A 629 1.56 16.20 -15.43
CA ARG A 629 0.53 16.87 -16.21
C ARG A 629 -0.60 15.90 -16.56
N GLU A 630 -0.27 14.72 -17.06
CA GLU A 630 -1.24 13.66 -17.36
C GLU A 630 -2.06 13.29 -16.12
N PHE A 631 -1.40 13.11 -14.97
CA PHE A 631 -2.07 12.84 -13.69
C PHE A 631 -3.06 13.94 -13.32
N ILE A 632 -2.68 15.22 -13.46
CA ILE A 632 -3.56 16.37 -13.18
C ILE A 632 -4.75 16.38 -14.12
N GLU A 633 -4.53 16.18 -15.43
CA GLU A 633 -5.60 16.17 -16.44
C GLU A 633 -6.61 15.04 -16.22
N GLU A 634 -6.13 13.83 -15.89
CA GLU A 634 -6.98 12.67 -15.59
C GLU A 634 -7.83 12.86 -14.33
N ASN A 635 -7.29 13.54 -13.32
CA ASN A 635 -7.93 13.70 -12.02
C ASN A 635 -8.63 15.06 -11.82
N ALA A 636 -8.51 16.01 -12.75
CA ALA A 636 -9.07 17.36 -12.65
C ALA A 636 -10.58 17.36 -12.38
N ARG A 637 -11.32 16.42 -12.94
CA ARG A 637 -12.79 16.26 -12.74
C ARG A 637 -13.21 15.91 -11.31
N PHE A 638 -12.28 15.41 -10.50
CA PHE A 638 -12.55 15.04 -9.10
C PHE A 638 -12.22 16.16 -8.11
N VAL A 639 -11.60 17.23 -8.59
CA VAL A 639 -11.26 18.39 -7.76
C VAL A 639 -12.53 19.20 -7.48
N LYS A 640 -12.94 19.25 -6.21
CA LYS A 640 -14.14 19.98 -5.77
C LYS A 640 -13.84 21.39 -5.30
N ASN A 641 -12.65 21.66 -4.79
CA ASN A 641 -12.25 22.94 -4.21
C ASN A 641 -11.06 23.51 -4.98
N LEU A 642 -11.35 24.31 -6.01
CA LEU A 642 -10.33 25.14 -6.64
C LEU A 642 -10.31 26.49 -5.92
N ASP A 643 -9.15 26.86 -5.39
CA ASP A 643 -8.92 28.21 -4.90
C ASP A 643 -8.64 29.13 -6.11
N ILE A 644 -9.74 29.64 -6.71
CA ILE A 644 -9.72 30.54 -7.87
C ILE A 644 -9.89 31.97 -7.39
#